data_4fb039a15eb6b10e68bc6d498f1191f7
#
_entry.id   4fb039a15eb6b10e68bc6d498f1191f7
#
_cell.length_a   1.000
_cell.length_b   1.000
_cell.length_c   1.000
_cell.angle_alpha   90.00
_cell.angle_beta   90.00
_cell.angle_gamma   90.00
#
_symmetry.space_group_name_H-M   'P 1'
#
loop_
_entity.id
_entity.type
_entity.pdbx_description
1 polymer ?
#
loop_
_entity_poly.entity_id
_entity_poly.type
_entity_poly.pdbx_seq_one_letter_code
_entity_poly.pdbx_strand_id
1 'polypeptide(L)'
;MSMAIYADISVKGTVYDADNSEPMIGVSILVKGTTMGTITDFDGNFEMTVPDKATLQLSYMGYKTIEIRAVENMQIIMETDAQQLQEVVSLGYSAVKKAELSSAVVTVDAEKLTDVTTPDVGNMLQGKVAGVQVTNAGGQPGDAAQIRIRGTGSITASAAPVYVVDGVMGGTFNPNDVETISVLKDAGSTGIYGAAAAGGVIVVTTKSGKKGSKVSVDLKGTAGGKQALFGNYRMMDSKELYEYHRTLFKPTTFIAERPASLLQQDWNWAKEFFHIGAIQNYNVAVKGGSEHVGYYASLDYFGEDGTLKGTGMKKVSGHASIKADIAKWLDMNVKVDFTKSSIEYAPSWMMLDDAFNKMPWDCPYVYDANGKTTKEYVYIDEHRERPDNHDPWYSGSYWNSLHSAEYNYAKSNSFDFSGVLQLNVHFTDWLHFTTTNTFSTGYSKSSEYTDRRTFDASFKKGYKNESNGISKTFGTTNILKGGNQWGAHSFNAMIGFEYGIWKSEYTSAAGTGMPNGIDALNATVPYSVGGYHVPGASWSAFLQASYDYGKRYFITGTYRAEASSIFAPKHRVGHFPSAAASWLISNEQFMQNQKVVSFLKLRASYGVTGNNNIPAYQYLATYTLNNLYQNNVAATSSRLASPDLKWETAYMASLGIDLTFIKRIDMSIDLYQTDNTDLLLDVPVAPSTGFFKVTKNAGSVRNRGIEFRIDANVIDMNKWRWDIGFNIGLNQNRVTKTPDHIPFLQTAIDVSQQVKEGQDIYSWYMKEWAGVNPDNGDPLWYMVDEDGNYILDAAGNKTTTNDYNATHARVVGTASPKFSGGINTQVSWNGIFVHINTNFVYGNKIYNKTRETTDADGAYMDYNQMSLVHSKQGWTRWEKPGDNATHPKAISANESHSNAVSSRYLEDGSFFRLRNITVGYDFPTKLISKAKMTKCRIYFTADNLATATKFSGMDPEINMVSGSNTLAGLYNSNYPVGRTFQGGVEISF
;
A
#
# COMPACT_ATOMS: atom_id res chain seq x y z
N MET A 1 40.98 -34.85 -50.33
CA MET A 1 40.83 -33.79 -49.36
C MET A 1 41.97 -33.88 -48.36
N SER A 2 42.91 -32.96 -48.36
CA SER A 2 44.05 -32.94 -47.42
C SER A 2 43.53 -32.43 -46.09
N MET A 3 43.53 -33.28 -45.09
CA MET A 3 43.32 -32.84 -43.68
C MET A 3 44.58 -32.09 -43.25
N ALA A 4 44.49 -30.77 -43.15
CA ALA A 4 45.53 -29.99 -42.52
C ALA A 4 45.42 -30.31 -40.98
N ILE A 5 46.43 -31.02 -40.47
CA ILE A 5 46.60 -31.19 -39.01
C ILE A 5 47.11 -29.84 -38.52
N TYR A 6 46.22 -29.07 -37.90
CA TYR A 6 46.61 -27.90 -37.14
C TYR A 6 47.19 -28.38 -35.80
N ALA A 7 48.39 -27.96 -35.41
CA ALA A 7 48.95 -28.19 -34.10
C ALA A 7 48.14 -27.38 -33.09
N ASP A 8 47.78 -28.01 -31.97
CA ASP A 8 47.10 -27.29 -30.88
C ASP A 8 48.12 -26.43 -30.11
N ILE A 9 47.73 -25.21 -29.78
CA ILE A 9 48.52 -24.28 -28.93
C ILE A 9 47.89 -24.09 -27.57
N SER A 10 48.71 -24.01 -26.52
CA SER A 10 48.25 -23.63 -25.18
C SER A 10 48.19 -22.11 -25.12
N VAL A 11 47.01 -21.57 -24.91
CA VAL A 11 46.75 -20.14 -24.76
C VAL A 11 46.49 -19.82 -23.28
N LYS A 12 47.26 -18.87 -22.76
CA LYS A 12 47.09 -18.32 -21.42
C LYS A 12 46.85 -16.81 -21.56
N GLY A 13 46.06 -16.27 -20.66
CA GLY A 13 45.87 -14.82 -20.66
C GLY A 13 45.12 -14.33 -19.43
N THR A 14 45.07 -13.01 -19.30
CA THR A 14 44.33 -12.31 -18.25
C THR A 14 43.37 -11.32 -18.90
N VAL A 15 42.12 -11.30 -18.44
CA VAL A 15 41.11 -10.37 -18.93
C VAL A 15 40.94 -9.25 -17.90
N TYR A 16 40.95 -8.01 -18.39
CA TYR A 16 40.83 -6.79 -17.60
C TYR A 16 39.61 -5.97 -18.01
N ASP A 17 39.03 -5.27 -17.08
CA ASP A 17 38.02 -4.25 -17.34
C ASP A 17 38.67 -2.96 -17.87
N ALA A 18 38.13 -2.37 -18.93
CA ALA A 18 38.61 -1.14 -19.52
C ALA A 18 38.47 0.10 -18.62
N ASP A 19 37.46 0.11 -17.75
CA ASP A 19 37.12 1.30 -16.97
C ASP A 19 37.92 1.39 -15.65
N ASN A 20 38.27 0.27 -15.03
CA ASN A 20 39.00 0.24 -13.76
C ASN A 20 40.33 -0.53 -13.78
N SER A 21 40.66 -1.19 -14.90
CA SER A 21 41.85 -2.04 -15.07
C SER A 21 41.96 -3.19 -14.05
N GLU A 22 40.83 -3.62 -13.45
CA GLU A 22 40.77 -4.78 -12.55
C GLU A 22 40.63 -6.08 -13.35
N PRO A 23 41.20 -7.19 -12.85
CA PRO A 23 41.04 -8.51 -13.48
C PRO A 23 39.59 -8.97 -13.39
N MET A 24 39.04 -9.48 -14.51
CA MET A 24 37.64 -9.89 -14.63
C MET A 24 37.47 -11.39 -14.40
N ILE A 25 36.76 -11.76 -13.33
CA ILE A 25 36.39 -13.15 -13.02
C ILE A 25 35.15 -13.62 -13.78
N GLY A 26 35.15 -14.87 -14.24
CA GLY A 26 33.96 -15.50 -14.83
C GLY A 26 33.65 -15.10 -16.27
N VAL A 27 34.57 -14.44 -16.97
CA VAL A 27 34.44 -14.15 -18.40
C VAL A 27 34.41 -15.47 -19.16
N SER A 28 33.38 -15.69 -19.97
CA SER A 28 33.26 -16.87 -20.83
C SER A 28 34.12 -16.70 -22.08
N ILE A 29 35.00 -17.65 -22.34
CA ILE A 29 35.91 -17.70 -23.48
C ILE A 29 35.61 -18.96 -24.29
N LEU A 30 35.10 -18.80 -25.50
CA LEU A 30 34.73 -19.87 -26.44
C LEU A 30 35.56 -19.82 -27.70
N VAL A 31 35.97 -20.95 -28.20
CA VAL A 31 36.49 -21.05 -29.59
C VAL A 31 35.32 -20.89 -30.56
N LYS A 32 35.37 -19.82 -31.37
CA LYS A 32 34.29 -19.48 -32.30
C LYS A 32 33.89 -20.65 -33.20
N GLY A 33 32.57 -20.97 -33.20
CA GLY A 33 32.02 -22.06 -34.02
C GLY A 33 32.16 -23.46 -33.40
N THR A 34 32.60 -23.59 -32.16
CA THR A 34 32.73 -24.86 -31.42
C THR A 34 32.10 -24.76 -30.06
N THR A 35 31.99 -25.90 -29.34
CA THR A 35 31.56 -25.94 -27.90
C THR A 35 32.77 -25.94 -26.95
N MET A 36 34.00 -25.74 -27.46
CA MET A 36 35.22 -25.73 -26.66
C MET A 36 35.41 -24.36 -26.02
N GLY A 37 35.48 -24.28 -24.69
CA GLY A 37 35.62 -23.02 -23.97
C GLY A 37 36.12 -23.20 -22.55
N THR A 38 36.43 -22.05 -21.90
CA THR A 38 36.84 -21.93 -20.51
C THR A 38 36.26 -20.64 -19.92
N ILE A 39 36.43 -20.43 -18.63
CA ILE A 39 36.07 -19.19 -17.93
C ILE A 39 37.29 -18.66 -17.18
N THR A 40 37.37 -17.33 -16.99
CA THR A 40 38.44 -16.73 -16.18
C THR A 40 38.30 -17.05 -14.71
N ASP A 41 39.41 -17.24 -14.02
CA ASP A 41 39.51 -17.45 -12.56
C ASP A 41 39.36 -16.13 -11.76
N PHE A 42 39.60 -16.19 -10.45
CA PHE A 42 39.47 -15.04 -9.53
C PHE A 42 40.47 -13.90 -9.81
N ASP A 43 41.58 -14.18 -10.45
CA ASP A 43 42.58 -13.21 -10.84
C ASP A 43 42.47 -12.83 -12.34
N GLY A 44 41.31 -13.15 -12.97
CA GLY A 44 41.04 -12.86 -14.39
C GLY A 44 41.83 -13.73 -15.37
N ASN A 45 42.54 -14.76 -14.90
CA ASN A 45 43.39 -15.60 -15.75
C ASN A 45 42.59 -16.74 -16.36
N PHE A 46 43.00 -17.14 -17.55
CA PHE A 46 42.48 -18.35 -18.20
C PHE A 46 43.65 -19.12 -18.88
N GLU A 47 43.43 -20.40 -19.01
CA GLU A 47 44.30 -21.29 -19.76
C GLU A 47 43.44 -22.30 -20.55
N MET A 48 43.73 -22.46 -21.84
CA MET A 48 43.03 -23.46 -22.67
C MET A 48 43.87 -23.88 -23.86
N THR A 49 43.70 -25.09 -24.33
CA THR A 49 44.35 -25.59 -25.55
C THR A 49 43.39 -25.44 -26.73
N VAL A 50 43.84 -24.76 -27.79
CA VAL A 50 43.02 -24.46 -28.98
C VAL A 50 43.79 -24.75 -30.25
N PRO A 51 43.13 -25.01 -31.39
CA PRO A 51 43.78 -25.13 -32.69
C PRO A 51 44.57 -23.85 -33.05
N ASP A 52 45.74 -24.01 -33.67
CA ASP A 52 46.53 -22.85 -34.15
C ASP A 52 45.66 -21.95 -35.05
N LYS A 53 45.75 -20.63 -34.78
CA LYS A 53 44.91 -19.60 -35.46
C LYS A 53 43.42 -19.61 -35.13
N ALA A 54 42.96 -20.30 -34.07
CA ALA A 54 41.60 -20.20 -33.61
C ALA A 54 41.21 -18.75 -33.25
N THR A 55 39.97 -18.40 -33.41
CA THR A 55 39.41 -17.14 -32.93
C THR A 55 38.67 -17.42 -31.64
N LEU A 56 39.07 -16.74 -30.57
CA LEU A 56 38.40 -16.76 -29.26
C LEU A 56 37.31 -15.71 -29.26
N GLN A 57 36.12 -16.09 -28.79
CA GLN A 57 35.01 -15.21 -28.52
C GLN A 57 34.86 -15.08 -26.99
N LEU A 58 35.10 -13.86 -26.50
CA LEU A 58 34.96 -13.53 -25.10
C LEU A 58 33.62 -12.85 -24.87
N SER A 59 32.85 -13.30 -23.92
CA SER A 59 31.58 -12.70 -23.50
C SER A 59 31.45 -12.64 -22.00
N TYR A 60 30.95 -11.51 -21.51
CA TYR A 60 30.64 -11.29 -20.09
C TYR A 60 29.43 -10.39 -19.99
N MET A 61 28.60 -10.60 -18.96
CA MET A 61 27.38 -9.83 -18.79
C MET A 61 27.70 -8.35 -18.54
N GLY A 62 27.16 -7.45 -19.39
CA GLY A 62 27.43 -6.03 -19.31
C GLY A 62 28.66 -5.55 -20.11
N TYR A 63 29.33 -6.41 -20.88
CA TYR A 63 30.50 -6.08 -21.68
C TYR A 63 30.31 -6.43 -23.16
N LYS A 64 30.97 -5.68 -24.04
CA LYS A 64 30.99 -5.99 -25.48
C LYS A 64 31.64 -7.34 -25.73
N THR A 65 30.96 -8.19 -26.49
CA THR A 65 31.59 -9.43 -26.94
C THR A 65 32.77 -9.11 -27.84
N ILE A 66 33.97 -9.65 -27.52
CA ILE A 66 35.20 -9.46 -28.28
C ILE A 66 35.54 -10.75 -29.02
N GLU A 67 35.91 -10.63 -30.29
CA GLU A 67 36.51 -11.72 -31.08
C GLU A 67 37.99 -11.40 -31.29
N ILE A 68 38.89 -12.26 -30.82
CA ILE A 68 40.34 -12.06 -30.89
C ILE A 68 41.02 -13.36 -31.31
N ARG A 69 42.05 -13.26 -32.11
CA ARG A 69 42.84 -14.42 -32.51
C ARG A 69 43.67 -14.96 -31.35
N ALA A 70 43.66 -16.27 -31.15
CA ALA A 70 44.38 -16.94 -30.08
C ALA A 70 45.91 -16.81 -30.28
N VAL A 71 46.59 -16.40 -29.24
CA VAL A 71 48.07 -16.35 -29.12
C VAL A 71 48.48 -16.87 -27.73
N GLU A 72 49.75 -17.33 -27.58
CA GLU A 72 50.20 -18.03 -26.36
C GLU A 72 50.02 -17.24 -25.04
N ASN A 73 50.23 -15.92 -25.06
CA ASN A 73 50.09 -15.04 -23.91
C ASN A 73 49.22 -13.83 -24.30
N MET A 74 48.08 -13.63 -23.61
CA MET A 74 47.12 -12.58 -23.98
C MET A 74 46.80 -11.70 -22.77
N GLN A 75 46.82 -10.38 -23.01
CA GLN A 75 46.12 -9.42 -22.12
C GLN A 75 44.94 -8.86 -22.90
N ILE A 76 43.75 -9.10 -22.39
CA ILE A 76 42.51 -8.73 -23.10
C ILE A 76 41.80 -7.70 -22.26
N ILE A 77 41.43 -6.58 -22.84
CA ILE A 77 40.69 -5.52 -22.19
C ILE A 77 39.25 -5.57 -22.72
N MET A 78 38.30 -5.80 -21.88
CA MET A 78 36.87 -5.77 -22.24
C MET A 78 36.30 -4.39 -21.91
N GLU A 79 35.69 -3.77 -22.91
CA GLU A 79 34.94 -2.54 -22.75
C GLU A 79 33.52 -2.86 -22.26
N THR A 80 33.05 -2.10 -21.28
CA THR A 80 31.64 -2.15 -20.90
C THR A 80 30.79 -1.91 -22.12
N ASP A 81 29.78 -2.77 -22.31
CA ASP A 81 28.78 -2.52 -23.34
C ASP A 81 27.93 -1.35 -22.89
N ALA A 82 28.29 -0.17 -23.36
CA ALA A 82 27.53 1.07 -23.10
C ALA A 82 26.16 1.11 -23.82
N GLN A 83 25.73 0.05 -24.50
CA GLN A 83 24.34 -0.22 -24.68
C GLN A 83 23.84 -0.63 -23.29
N GLN A 84 23.11 0.29 -22.61
CA GLN A 84 22.30 -0.03 -21.45
C GLN A 84 21.80 -1.46 -21.60
N LEU A 85 22.12 -2.33 -20.63
CA LEU A 85 21.42 -3.60 -20.43
C LEU A 85 19.98 -3.32 -20.77
N GLN A 86 19.45 -3.94 -21.85
CA GLN A 86 18.12 -3.57 -22.35
C GLN A 86 17.15 -4.02 -21.27
N GLU A 87 16.86 -3.09 -20.33
CA GLU A 87 15.95 -3.33 -19.23
C GLU A 87 14.66 -3.91 -19.79
N VAL A 88 14.41 -5.17 -19.48
CA VAL A 88 13.22 -5.89 -19.92
C VAL A 88 12.15 -5.66 -18.88
N VAL A 89 11.05 -5.06 -19.27
CA VAL A 89 9.91 -4.75 -18.42
C VAL A 89 8.87 -5.84 -18.60
N SER A 90 8.49 -6.47 -17.49
CA SER A 90 7.38 -7.43 -17.48
C SER A 90 6.05 -6.68 -17.51
N LEU A 91 5.23 -7.01 -18.49
CA LEU A 91 3.84 -6.56 -18.60
C LEU A 91 2.85 -7.69 -18.21
N GLY A 92 3.33 -8.72 -17.53
CA GLY A 92 2.56 -9.89 -17.11
C GLY A 92 2.42 -10.94 -18.21
N TYR A 93 1.67 -10.69 -19.27
CA TYR A 93 1.51 -11.65 -20.41
C TYR A 93 2.67 -11.59 -21.41
N SER A 94 3.48 -10.55 -21.38
CA SER A 94 4.65 -10.36 -22.25
C SER A 94 5.76 -9.64 -21.48
N ALA A 95 6.98 -9.79 -21.96
CA ALA A 95 8.12 -9.02 -21.52
C ALA A 95 8.65 -8.24 -22.71
N VAL A 96 8.84 -6.93 -22.56
CA VAL A 96 9.20 -6.00 -23.63
C VAL A 96 10.40 -5.17 -23.19
N LYS A 97 11.31 -4.86 -24.11
CA LYS A 97 12.43 -3.96 -23.80
C LYS A 97 11.90 -2.56 -23.52
N LYS A 98 12.44 -1.88 -22.50
CA LYS A 98 12.04 -0.52 -22.09
C LYS A 98 12.08 0.48 -23.26
N ALA A 99 13.06 0.34 -24.14
CA ALA A 99 13.18 1.17 -25.35
C ALA A 99 12.00 1.01 -26.32
N GLU A 100 11.41 -0.18 -26.41
CA GLU A 100 10.32 -0.54 -27.32
C GLU A 100 8.93 -0.26 -26.71
N LEU A 101 8.87 0.05 -25.41
CA LEU A 101 7.63 0.28 -24.67
C LEU A 101 6.98 1.61 -25.06
N SER A 102 5.73 1.60 -25.54
CA SER A 102 4.99 2.81 -25.92
C SER A 102 4.09 3.37 -24.81
N SER A 103 4.23 2.87 -23.59
CA SER A 103 3.35 3.19 -22.45
C SER A 103 4.14 3.63 -21.20
N ALA A 104 3.45 4.27 -20.25
CA ALA A 104 4.02 4.72 -18.97
C ALA A 104 4.12 3.55 -17.98
N VAL A 105 5.32 3.02 -17.81
CA VAL A 105 5.63 1.94 -16.86
C VAL A 105 6.82 2.34 -15.99
N VAL A 106 6.72 2.12 -14.69
CA VAL A 106 7.82 2.32 -13.76
C VAL A 106 8.15 0.99 -13.11
N THR A 107 9.39 0.54 -13.28
CA THR A 107 9.90 -0.68 -12.63
C THR A 107 10.73 -0.31 -11.41
N VAL A 108 10.56 -1.05 -10.33
CA VAL A 108 11.34 -0.94 -9.10
C VAL A 108 11.91 -2.32 -8.78
N ASP A 109 13.24 -2.38 -8.67
CA ASP A 109 13.96 -3.61 -8.36
C ASP A 109 13.82 -4.00 -6.88
N ALA A 110 13.94 -5.29 -6.59
CA ALA A 110 13.84 -5.84 -5.24
C ALA A 110 14.80 -5.18 -4.25
N GLU A 111 16.01 -4.83 -4.68
CA GLU A 111 17.02 -4.20 -3.83
C GLU A 111 16.55 -2.85 -3.27
N LYS A 112 15.82 -2.07 -4.07
CA LYS A 112 15.21 -0.80 -3.66
C LYS A 112 13.92 -0.98 -2.84
N LEU A 113 13.30 -2.17 -2.87
CA LEU A 113 12.06 -2.46 -2.15
C LEU A 113 12.33 -2.97 -0.73
N THR A 114 13.36 -3.79 -0.54
CA THR A 114 13.64 -4.51 0.71
C THR A 114 14.33 -3.69 1.79
N ASP A 115 14.52 -2.39 1.60
CA ASP A 115 15.03 -1.47 2.62
C ASP A 115 14.08 -1.36 3.83
N VAL A 116 12.77 -1.56 3.62
CA VAL A 116 11.75 -1.50 4.67
C VAL A 116 11.29 -2.93 4.98
N THR A 117 11.37 -3.33 6.25
CA THR A 117 10.87 -4.64 6.70
C THR A 117 9.37 -4.56 6.95
N THR A 118 8.57 -4.97 6.00
CA THR A 118 7.10 -5.00 6.07
C THR A 118 6.56 -6.15 5.23
N PRO A 119 5.47 -6.80 5.64
CA PRO A 119 4.82 -7.80 4.81
C PRO A 119 3.93 -7.18 3.72
N ASP A 120 3.77 -5.85 3.71
CA ASP A 120 2.91 -5.09 2.79
C ASP A 120 3.71 -4.35 1.71
N VAL A 121 3.40 -4.65 0.44
CA VAL A 121 4.09 -4.05 -0.73
C VAL A 121 3.74 -2.59 -0.94
N GLY A 122 2.54 -2.15 -0.55
CA GLY A 122 2.16 -0.75 -0.62
C GLY A 122 3.14 0.12 0.16
N ASN A 123 3.45 -0.28 1.37
CA ASN A 123 4.42 0.41 2.23
C ASN A 123 5.85 0.41 1.64
N MET A 124 6.22 -0.61 0.85
CA MET A 124 7.52 -0.65 0.15
C MET A 124 7.59 0.31 -1.05
N LEU A 125 6.46 0.60 -1.70
CA LEU A 125 6.38 1.49 -2.88
C LEU A 125 6.27 2.98 -2.51
N GLN A 126 6.03 3.29 -1.24
CA GLN A 126 5.77 4.64 -0.78
C GLN A 126 6.94 5.60 -1.04
N GLY A 127 6.65 6.73 -1.72
CA GLY A 127 7.65 7.73 -2.11
C GLY A 127 8.65 7.30 -3.21
N LYS A 128 8.48 6.10 -3.80
CA LYS A 128 9.39 5.56 -4.82
C LYS A 128 8.86 5.70 -6.26
N VAL A 129 7.54 5.86 -6.42
CA VAL A 129 6.89 5.90 -7.75
C VAL A 129 6.02 7.15 -7.86
N ALA A 130 6.27 8.00 -8.86
CA ALA A 130 5.46 9.17 -9.14
C ALA A 130 4.02 8.78 -9.46
N GLY A 131 3.04 9.55 -8.94
CA GLY A 131 1.61 9.29 -9.14
C GLY A 131 1.04 8.12 -8.35
N VAL A 132 1.85 7.46 -7.50
CA VAL A 132 1.39 6.43 -6.56
C VAL A 132 1.28 7.04 -5.16
N GLN A 133 0.08 7.03 -4.62
CA GLN A 133 -0.21 7.43 -3.25
C GLN A 133 -0.48 6.18 -2.41
N VAL A 134 0.15 6.10 -1.25
CA VAL A 134 -0.03 5.01 -0.28
C VAL A 134 -0.52 5.61 1.02
N THR A 135 -1.61 5.09 1.56
CA THR A 135 -2.20 5.51 2.85
C THR A 135 -2.47 4.30 3.72
N ASN A 136 -2.34 4.46 5.03
CA ASN A 136 -2.57 3.40 5.99
C ASN A 136 -3.81 3.72 6.85
N ALA A 137 -4.54 2.70 7.29
CA ALA A 137 -5.62 2.85 8.27
C ALA A 137 -5.07 3.15 9.67
N GLY A 138 -3.90 2.60 9.97
CA GLY A 138 -3.22 2.72 11.24
C GLY A 138 -1.91 1.96 11.26
N GLY A 139 -1.34 1.79 12.47
CA GLY A 139 -0.13 0.99 12.71
C GLY A 139 -0.40 -0.44 13.19
N GLN A 140 -1.66 -0.90 13.15
CA GLN A 140 -2.06 -2.25 13.55
C GLN A 140 -1.29 -3.30 12.74
N PRO A 141 -0.64 -4.28 13.39
CA PRO A 141 -0.02 -5.38 12.66
C PRO A 141 -1.02 -6.13 11.79
N GLY A 142 -0.66 -6.31 10.50
CA GLY A 142 -1.50 -7.00 9.53
C GLY A 142 -2.46 -6.13 8.72
N ASP A 143 -2.57 -4.83 9.03
CA ASP A 143 -3.32 -3.90 8.19
C ASP A 143 -2.63 -3.69 6.85
N ALA A 144 -3.39 -3.75 5.76
CA ALA A 144 -2.91 -3.51 4.41
C ALA A 144 -2.92 -2.01 4.08
N ALA A 145 -1.87 -1.54 3.43
CA ALA A 145 -1.84 -0.19 2.89
C ALA A 145 -2.75 -0.07 1.67
N GLN A 146 -3.41 1.09 1.55
CA GLN A 146 -4.19 1.44 0.37
C GLN A 146 -3.31 2.11 -0.67
N ILE A 147 -3.32 1.59 -1.88
CA ILE A 147 -2.62 2.16 -3.02
C ILE A 147 -3.62 2.83 -3.95
N ARG A 148 -3.31 4.06 -4.37
CA ARG A 148 -4.01 4.81 -5.42
C ARG A 148 -3.01 5.21 -6.50
N ILE A 149 -3.37 4.98 -7.76
CA ILE A 149 -2.57 5.37 -8.92
C ILE A 149 -3.32 6.45 -9.67
N ARG A 150 -2.72 7.66 -9.81
CA ARG A 150 -3.31 8.81 -10.53
C ARG A 150 -4.66 9.26 -9.98
N GLY A 151 -4.86 9.13 -8.66
CA GLY A 151 -6.06 9.58 -7.95
C GLY A 151 -7.17 8.53 -7.87
N THR A 152 -8.35 8.95 -7.42
CA THR A 152 -9.52 8.08 -7.21
C THR A 152 -10.46 8.19 -8.41
N GLY A 153 -10.74 7.05 -9.03
CA GLY A 153 -11.59 6.97 -10.23
C GLY A 153 -13.03 6.54 -9.97
N SER A 154 -13.36 6.02 -8.78
CA SER A 154 -14.72 5.57 -8.44
C SER A 154 -15.13 6.09 -7.06
N ILE A 155 -16.44 6.25 -6.85
CA ILE A 155 -17.01 6.68 -5.58
C ILE A 155 -17.30 5.48 -4.68
N THR A 156 -17.94 4.46 -5.18
CA THR A 156 -18.39 3.28 -4.40
C THR A 156 -17.66 2.00 -4.75
N ALA A 157 -17.27 1.80 -6.02
CA ALA A 157 -16.46 0.64 -6.41
C ALA A 157 -14.99 0.86 -6.01
N SER A 158 -14.25 -0.22 -5.75
CA SER A 158 -12.84 -0.11 -5.39
C SER A 158 -12.03 0.52 -6.53
N ALA A 159 -11.18 1.50 -6.20
CA ALA A 159 -10.22 2.12 -7.09
C ALA A 159 -8.77 1.63 -6.85
N ALA A 160 -8.61 0.50 -6.13
CA ALA A 160 -7.31 -0.11 -5.89
C ALA A 160 -6.74 -0.73 -7.18
N PRO A 161 -5.42 -0.69 -7.39
CA PRO A 161 -4.79 -1.37 -8.52
C PRO A 161 -4.92 -2.90 -8.38
N VAL A 162 -4.97 -3.59 -9.52
CA VAL A 162 -4.91 -5.06 -9.54
C VAL A 162 -3.46 -5.53 -9.50
N TYR A 163 -3.19 -6.57 -8.72
CA TYR A 163 -1.89 -7.27 -8.74
C TYR A 163 -1.90 -8.37 -9.81
N VAL A 164 -0.81 -8.44 -10.58
CA VAL A 164 -0.54 -9.53 -11.53
C VAL A 164 0.79 -10.15 -11.14
N VAL A 165 0.76 -11.35 -10.60
CA VAL A 165 1.95 -12.04 -10.11
C VAL A 165 2.34 -13.10 -11.12
N ASP A 166 3.50 -12.92 -11.77
CA ASP A 166 4.02 -13.82 -12.81
C ASP A 166 3.00 -14.18 -13.92
N GLY A 167 2.18 -13.19 -14.30
CA GLY A 167 1.14 -13.34 -15.32
C GLY A 167 -0.21 -13.83 -14.80
N VAL A 168 -0.35 -14.05 -13.49
CA VAL A 168 -1.62 -14.46 -12.86
C VAL A 168 -2.27 -13.27 -12.17
N MET A 169 -3.48 -12.91 -12.60
CA MET A 169 -4.26 -11.83 -12.01
C MET A 169 -4.77 -12.23 -10.61
N GLY A 170 -4.55 -11.36 -9.60
CA GLY A 170 -4.92 -11.63 -8.22
C GLY A 170 -4.02 -12.65 -7.50
N GLY A 171 -2.85 -13.00 -8.06
CA GLY A 171 -1.89 -13.91 -7.46
C GLY A 171 -1.34 -13.40 -6.12
N THR A 172 -0.99 -14.31 -5.23
CA THR A 172 -0.34 -14.02 -3.94
C THR A 172 1.18 -14.15 -4.06
N PHE A 173 1.93 -13.44 -3.21
CA PHE A 173 3.39 -13.51 -3.17
C PHE A 173 3.93 -13.05 -1.81
N ASN A 174 5.19 -13.41 -1.53
CA ASN A 174 5.94 -12.86 -0.40
C ASN A 174 6.88 -11.75 -0.90
N PRO A 175 6.95 -10.58 -0.24
CA PRO A 175 7.87 -9.51 -0.61
C PRO A 175 9.35 -9.94 -0.72
N ASN A 176 9.83 -10.88 0.09
CA ASN A 176 11.20 -11.38 0.00
C ASN A 176 11.49 -12.21 -1.26
N ASP A 177 10.44 -12.73 -1.92
CA ASP A 177 10.55 -13.50 -3.16
C ASP A 177 10.37 -12.64 -4.43
N VAL A 178 10.16 -11.33 -4.28
CA VAL A 178 10.04 -10.40 -5.40
C VAL A 178 11.39 -10.19 -6.07
N GLU A 179 11.44 -10.23 -7.39
CA GLU A 179 12.57 -9.80 -8.23
C GLU A 179 12.38 -8.35 -8.71
N THR A 180 11.20 -8.05 -9.29
CA THR A 180 10.84 -6.70 -9.73
C THR A 180 9.35 -6.41 -9.53
N ILE A 181 9.03 -5.13 -9.35
CA ILE A 181 7.66 -4.62 -9.42
C ILE A 181 7.56 -3.59 -10.52
N SER A 182 6.63 -3.78 -11.47
CA SER A 182 6.32 -2.82 -12.53
C SER A 182 4.93 -2.24 -12.29
N VAL A 183 4.83 -0.91 -12.23
CA VAL A 183 3.58 -0.19 -12.06
C VAL A 183 3.11 0.34 -13.42
N LEU A 184 1.99 -0.19 -13.92
CA LEU A 184 1.36 0.16 -15.19
C LEU A 184 0.29 1.22 -14.93
N LYS A 185 0.39 2.38 -15.59
CA LYS A 185 -0.41 3.57 -15.23
C LYS A 185 -1.31 4.11 -16.34
N ASP A 186 -1.15 3.64 -17.59
CA ASP A 186 -1.90 4.13 -18.75
C ASP A 186 -2.56 3.01 -19.55
N ALA A 187 -3.51 3.37 -20.42
CA ALA A 187 -4.28 2.41 -21.20
C ALA A 187 -3.44 1.56 -22.17
N GLY A 188 -2.27 2.07 -22.62
CA GLY A 188 -1.37 1.32 -23.50
C GLY A 188 -0.78 0.09 -22.83
N SER A 189 -0.56 0.15 -21.49
CA SER A 189 -0.06 -0.96 -20.68
C SER A 189 -1.16 -1.73 -19.97
N THR A 190 -2.23 -1.05 -19.54
CA THR A 190 -3.30 -1.64 -18.71
C THR A 190 -4.46 -2.22 -19.55
N GLY A 191 -4.61 -1.81 -20.81
CA GLY A 191 -5.75 -2.20 -21.66
C GLY A 191 -5.91 -3.70 -21.86
N ILE A 192 -4.80 -4.45 -21.82
CA ILE A 192 -4.84 -5.92 -21.91
C ILE A 192 -5.50 -6.59 -20.69
N TYR A 193 -5.58 -5.88 -19.55
CA TYR A 193 -6.21 -6.35 -18.31
C TYR A 193 -7.69 -5.93 -18.18
N GLY A 194 -8.18 -5.12 -19.12
CA GLY A 194 -9.60 -4.82 -19.30
C GLY A 194 -10.30 -4.23 -18.09
N ALA A 195 -11.29 -4.97 -17.59
CA ALA A 195 -12.22 -4.51 -16.56
C ALA A 195 -11.65 -4.43 -15.13
N ALA A 196 -10.48 -4.96 -14.88
CA ALA A 196 -9.85 -4.86 -13.55
C ALA A 196 -8.83 -3.71 -13.47
N ALA A 197 -8.60 -2.98 -14.57
CA ALA A 197 -7.41 -2.13 -14.74
C ALA A 197 -7.66 -0.63 -14.60
N ALA A 198 -8.89 -0.17 -14.31
CA ALA A 198 -9.19 1.25 -14.14
C ALA A 198 -8.39 1.91 -12.99
N GLY A 199 -8.07 1.17 -11.94
CA GLY A 199 -7.22 1.60 -10.83
C GLY A 199 -5.71 1.48 -11.09
N GLY A 200 -5.30 1.04 -12.31
CA GLY A 200 -3.93 0.67 -12.65
C GLY A 200 -3.59 -0.79 -12.35
N VAL A 201 -2.39 -1.22 -12.73
CA VAL A 201 -1.92 -2.61 -12.55
C VAL A 201 -0.53 -2.61 -11.93
N ILE A 202 -0.33 -3.45 -10.93
CA ILE A 202 0.98 -3.72 -10.31
C ILE A 202 1.41 -5.13 -10.72
N VAL A 203 2.39 -5.20 -11.62
CA VAL A 203 2.96 -6.48 -12.07
C VAL A 203 4.13 -6.84 -11.17
N VAL A 204 4.06 -8.00 -10.55
CA VAL A 204 5.08 -8.57 -9.68
C VAL A 204 5.74 -9.73 -10.39
N THR A 205 7.06 -9.69 -10.52
CA THR A 205 7.86 -10.81 -10.99
C THR A 205 8.57 -11.44 -9.79
N THR A 206 8.38 -12.74 -9.58
CA THR A 206 9.03 -13.45 -8.47
C THR A 206 10.38 -14.05 -8.90
N LYS A 207 11.27 -14.22 -7.91
CA LYS A 207 12.55 -14.89 -8.09
C LYS A 207 12.36 -16.32 -8.61
N SER A 208 13.24 -16.72 -9.50
CA SER A 208 13.21 -18.06 -10.09
C SER A 208 14.62 -18.63 -10.31
N GLY A 209 14.75 -19.92 -10.38
CA GLY A 209 16.02 -20.60 -10.68
C GLY A 209 16.43 -20.41 -12.14
N LYS A 210 17.72 -20.20 -12.37
CA LYS A 210 18.30 -20.11 -13.72
C LYS A 210 18.87 -21.48 -14.11
N LYS A 211 18.56 -21.96 -15.33
CA LYS A 211 19.16 -23.18 -15.89
C LYS A 211 20.68 -23.01 -16.00
N GLY A 212 21.43 -24.07 -15.76
CA GLY A 212 22.90 -24.04 -15.78
C GLY A 212 23.58 -23.33 -14.61
N SER A 213 22.81 -22.79 -13.64
CA SER A 213 23.38 -22.09 -12.50
C SER A 213 23.80 -23.05 -11.38
N LYS A 214 24.90 -22.71 -10.69
CA LYS A 214 25.29 -23.43 -9.46
C LYS A 214 24.23 -23.27 -8.37
N VAL A 215 24.20 -24.24 -7.46
CA VAL A 215 23.34 -24.14 -6.28
C VAL A 215 23.80 -23.00 -5.38
N SER A 216 22.90 -22.15 -4.99
CA SER A 216 23.12 -21.07 -4.02
C SER A 216 22.08 -21.16 -2.92
N VAL A 217 22.51 -20.91 -1.69
CA VAL A 217 21.64 -20.80 -0.52
C VAL A 217 21.74 -19.37 0.02
N ASP A 218 20.62 -18.68 0.02
CA ASP A 218 20.51 -17.30 0.51
C ASP A 218 19.82 -17.30 1.88
N LEU A 219 20.43 -16.67 2.88
CA LEU A 219 19.91 -16.48 4.24
C LEU A 219 19.77 -15.00 4.51
N LYS A 220 18.61 -14.56 4.93
CA LYS A 220 18.35 -13.18 5.37
C LYS A 220 17.66 -13.20 6.72
N GLY A 221 18.16 -12.40 7.66
CA GLY A 221 17.53 -12.22 8.96
C GLY A 221 17.54 -10.76 9.37
N THR A 222 16.41 -10.26 9.88
CA THR A 222 16.29 -8.96 10.54
C THR A 222 15.55 -9.11 11.85
N ALA A 223 16.00 -8.35 12.87
CA ALA A 223 15.31 -8.29 14.14
C ALA A 223 15.49 -6.91 14.78
N GLY A 224 14.48 -6.47 15.54
CA GLY A 224 14.53 -5.17 16.18
C GLY A 224 13.31 -4.85 17.01
N GLY A 225 13.12 -3.57 17.28
CA GLY A 225 12.00 -3.03 18.07
C GLY A 225 11.21 -1.97 17.31
N LYS A 226 9.91 -1.93 17.57
CA LYS A 226 8.95 -0.96 17.05
C LYS A 226 8.33 -0.18 18.21
N GLN A 227 8.36 1.14 18.15
CA GLN A 227 7.80 2.05 19.14
C GLN A 227 6.67 2.88 18.54
N ALA A 228 5.54 3.02 19.23
CA ALA A 228 4.44 3.87 18.80
C ALA A 228 4.85 5.35 18.70
N LEU A 229 4.38 6.03 17.66
CA LEU A 229 4.58 7.47 17.43
C LEU A 229 3.30 8.23 17.74
N PHE A 230 3.36 9.12 18.72
CA PHE A 230 2.23 9.98 19.11
C PHE A 230 2.27 11.36 18.43
N GLY A 231 3.24 11.61 17.55
CA GLY A 231 3.33 12.85 16.77
C GLY A 231 3.38 14.12 17.63
N ASN A 232 2.46 15.03 17.36
CA ASN A 232 2.27 16.27 18.13
C ASN A 232 1.16 16.15 19.19
N TYR A 233 0.57 14.97 19.35
CA TYR A 233 -0.55 14.73 20.24
C TYR A 233 -0.05 14.56 21.69
N ARG A 234 -0.52 15.42 22.62
CA ARG A 234 -0.18 15.38 24.04
C ARG A 234 -1.39 15.70 24.89
N MET A 235 -1.67 14.85 25.85
CA MET A 235 -2.72 15.05 26.86
C MET A 235 -2.20 15.83 28.06
N MET A 236 -3.11 16.47 28.79
CA MET A 236 -2.80 17.17 30.06
C MET A 236 -2.29 16.19 31.12
N ASP A 237 -1.33 16.61 31.89
CA ASP A 237 -0.97 15.96 33.16
C ASP A 237 -1.95 16.32 34.27
N SER A 238 -1.80 15.73 35.45
CA SER A 238 -2.71 15.94 36.59
C SER A 238 -2.81 17.40 37.03
N LYS A 239 -1.70 18.13 36.96
CA LYS A 239 -1.66 19.54 37.33
C LYS A 239 -2.34 20.43 36.27
N GLU A 240 -2.06 20.21 35.01
CA GLU A 240 -2.68 20.94 33.89
C GLU A 240 -4.20 20.71 33.88
N LEU A 241 -4.64 19.46 34.02
CA LEU A 241 -6.07 19.12 34.05
C LEU A 241 -6.79 19.66 35.30
N TYR A 242 -6.12 19.63 36.46
CA TYR A 242 -6.66 20.18 37.70
C TYR A 242 -6.90 21.70 37.61
N GLU A 243 -5.93 22.46 37.09
CA GLU A 243 -6.07 23.89 36.84
C GLU A 243 -7.13 24.20 35.78
N TYR A 244 -7.22 23.38 34.74
CA TYR A 244 -8.27 23.49 33.73
C TYR A 244 -9.67 23.27 34.33
N HIS A 245 -9.87 22.24 35.16
CA HIS A 245 -11.13 22.00 35.84
C HIS A 245 -11.49 23.13 36.84
N ARG A 246 -10.48 23.75 37.46
CA ARG A 246 -10.70 24.90 38.35
C ARG A 246 -11.37 26.08 37.64
N THR A 247 -11.14 26.23 36.33
CA THR A 247 -11.80 27.28 35.53
C THR A 247 -13.23 26.95 35.15
N LEU A 248 -13.60 25.67 35.16
CA LEU A 248 -14.89 25.16 34.68
C LEU A 248 -15.93 25.04 35.83
N PHE A 249 -15.52 24.73 37.05
CA PHE A 249 -16.40 24.55 38.17
C PHE A 249 -16.55 25.82 38.99
N LYS A 250 -17.70 25.97 39.67
CA LYS A 250 -17.83 26.95 40.77
C LYS A 250 -16.86 26.55 41.89
N PRO A 251 -16.25 27.54 42.60
CA PRO A 251 -15.22 27.22 43.61
C PRO A 251 -15.66 26.21 44.67
N THR A 252 -16.89 26.27 45.16
CA THR A 252 -17.45 25.33 46.16
C THR A 252 -17.62 23.92 45.60
N THR A 253 -18.09 23.78 44.38
CA THR A 253 -18.28 22.48 43.70
C THR A 253 -16.92 21.88 43.34
N PHE A 254 -15.98 22.72 42.92
CA PHE A 254 -14.64 22.26 42.57
C PHE A 254 -13.92 21.57 43.72
N ILE A 255 -13.91 22.18 44.90
CA ILE A 255 -13.27 21.62 46.10
C ILE A 255 -13.88 20.26 46.48
N ALA A 256 -15.20 20.12 46.33
CA ALA A 256 -15.90 18.88 46.68
C ALA A 256 -15.64 17.75 45.67
N GLU A 257 -15.67 18.07 44.35
CA GLU A 257 -15.57 17.07 43.28
C GLU A 257 -14.12 16.82 42.81
N ARG A 258 -13.21 17.73 43.08
CA ARG A 258 -11.79 17.66 42.69
C ARG A 258 -10.90 17.99 43.91
N PRO A 259 -10.77 17.06 44.88
CA PRO A 259 -9.93 17.28 46.05
C PRO A 259 -8.45 17.40 45.64
N ALA A 260 -7.69 18.17 46.44
CA ALA A 260 -6.26 18.42 46.18
C ALA A 260 -5.39 17.14 46.19
N SER A 261 -5.90 16.05 46.79
CA SER A 261 -5.25 14.73 46.77
C SER A 261 -5.03 14.19 45.36
N LEU A 262 -5.85 14.59 44.38
CA LEU A 262 -5.69 14.21 42.97
C LEU A 262 -4.33 14.62 42.40
N LEU A 263 -3.73 15.68 42.89
CA LEU A 263 -2.40 16.13 42.49
C LEU A 263 -1.24 15.21 42.95
N GLN A 264 -1.55 14.23 43.80
CA GLN A 264 -0.54 13.25 44.26
C GLN A 264 -0.34 12.10 43.25
N GLN A 265 -1.21 11.97 42.24
CA GLN A 265 -1.17 10.96 41.21
C GLN A 265 -1.06 11.61 39.86
N ASP A 266 -0.26 11.01 38.96
CA ASP A 266 -0.09 11.46 37.58
C ASP A 266 0.25 10.28 36.68
N TRP A 267 -0.79 9.59 36.21
CA TRP A 267 -0.66 8.40 35.34
C TRP A 267 -0.66 8.77 33.89
N ASN A 268 0.41 8.38 33.19
CA ASN A 268 0.44 8.47 31.74
C ASN A 268 -0.17 7.21 31.13
N TRP A 269 -1.48 7.23 30.91
CA TRP A 269 -2.25 6.09 30.40
C TRP A 269 -1.71 5.54 29.08
N ALA A 270 -1.25 6.39 28.17
CA ALA A 270 -0.66 5.93 26.91
C ALA A 270 0.56 5.01 27.16
N LYS A 271 1.39 5.25 28.19
CA LYS A 271 2.50 4.37 28.54
C LYS A 271 2.06 3.03 29.12
N GLU A 272 0.85 2.96 29.68
CA GLU A 272 0.30 1.71 30.18
C GLU A 272 -0.25 0.82 29.06
N PHE A 273 -0.79 1.42 28.00
CA PHE A 273 -1.32 0.70 26.85
C PHE A 273 -0.23 0.30 25.84
N PHE A 274 0.75 1.16 25.63
CA PHE A 274 1.75 0.99 24.60
C PHE A 274 3.10 0.54 25.16
N HIS A 275 3.78 -0.30 24.39
CA HIS A 275 5.12 -0.80 24.70
C HIS A 275 5.98 -0.86 23.42
N ILE A 276 7.25 -1.21 23.57
CA ILE A 276 8.12 -1.50 22.41
C ILE A 276 7.84 -2.94 21.98
N GLY A 277 7.23 -3.09 20.82
CA GLY A 277 6.97 -4.40 20.21
C GLY A 277 8.21 -4.95 19.49
N ALA A 278 8.42 -6.25 19.53
CA ALA A 278 9.46 -6.92 18.76
C ALA A 278 9.02 -7.08 17.30
N ILE A 279 9.94 -6.87 16.37
CA ILE A 279 9.74 -7.15 14.95
C ILE A 279 10.89 -8.00 14.41
N GLN A 280 10.56 -9.03 13.64
CA GLN A 280 11.56 -9.97 13.11
C GLN A 280 11.11 -10.56 11.78
N ASN A 281 12.08 -10.78 10.89
CA ASN A 281 11.86 -11.48 9.63
C ASN A 281 13.04 -12.37 9.31
N TYR A 282 12.78 -13.64 8.99
CA TYR A 282 13.78 -14.63 8.63
C TYR A 282 13.40 -15.29 7.31
N ASN A 283 14.30 -15.24 6.34
CA ASN A 283 14.11 -15.83 5.03
C ASN A 283 15.26 -16.77 4.70
N VAL A 284 14.93 -17.95 4.20
CA VAL A 284 15.87 -18.95 3.67
C VAL A 284 15.44 -19.27 2.25
N ALA A 285 16.35 -19.16 1.28
CA ALA A 285 16.06 -19.50 -0.10
C ALA A 285 17.18 -20.35 -0.69
N VAL A 286 16.79 -21.31 -1.53
CA VAL A 286 17.68 -22.19 -2.29
C VAL A 286 17.35 -22.03 -3.76
N LYS A 287 18.35 -21.77 -4.59
CA LYS A 287 18.22 -21.67 -6.05
C LYS A 287 19.35 -22.39 -6.76
N GLY A 288 19.06 -22.87 -7.95
CA GLY A 288 20.06 -23.55 -8.75
C GLY A 288 19.45 -24.09 -10.04
N GLY A 289 20.25 -24.85 -10.81
CA GLY A 289 19.73 -25.48 -11.99
C GLY A 289 20.75 -26.37 -12.71
N SER A 290 20.25 -27.42 -13.34
CA SER A 290 20.95 -28.19 -14.36
C SER A 290 20.75 -27.54 -15.75
N GLU A 291 21.33 -28.12 -16.78
CA GLU A 291 21.21 -27.67 -18.17
C GLU A 291 19.73 -27.49 -18.61
N HIS A 292 18.82 -28.36 -18.14
CA HIS A 292 17.40 -28.38 -18.54
C HIS A 292 16.43 -27.94 -17.45
N VAL A 293 16.87 -27.83 -16.20
CA VAL A 293 15.98 -27.51 -15.07
C VAL A 293 16.54 -26.38 -14.26
N GLY A 294 15.73 -25.35 -13.99
CA GLY A 294 16.02 -24.32 -13.00
C GLY A 294 15.01 -24.41 -11.84
N TYR A 295 15.45 -24.26 -10.61
CA TYR A 295 14.59 -24.32 -9.43
C TYR A 295 14.91 -23.20 -8.44
N TYR A 296 13.89 -22.75 -7.74
CA TYR A 296 13.95 -21.82 -6.61
C TYR A 296 12.96 -22.30 -5.55
N ALA A 297 13.35 -22.27 -4.30
CA ALA A 297 12.45 -22.52 -3.18
C ALA A 297 12.84 -21.61 -2.01
N SER A 298 11.85 -21.04 -1.33
CA SER A 298 12.05 -20.20 -0.15
C SER A 298 11.07 -20.52 0.96
N LEU A 299 11.48 -20.21 2.18
CA LEU A 299 10.66 -20.21 3.39
C LEU A 299 10.91 -18.90 4.13
N ASP A 300 9.84 -18.24 4.53
CA ASP A 300 9.87 -16.96 5.21
C ASP A 300 9.03 -16.99 6.49
N TYR A 301 9.56 -16.41 7.55
CA TYR A 301 8.85 -16.15 8.79
C TYR A 301 8.90 -14.66 9.11
N PHE A 302 7.76 -14.05 9.28
CA PHE A 302 7.59 -12.68 9.76
C PHE A 302 6.82 -12.70 11.08
N GLY A 303 7.35 -12.02 12.09
CA GLY A 303 6.72 -11.83 13.38
C GLY A 303 6.78 -10.36 13.80
N GLU A 304 5.65 -9.83 14.25
CA GLU A 304 5.53 -8.49 14.80
C GLU A 304 4.63 -8.53 16.03
N ASP A 305 5.20 -8.18 17.20
CA ASP A 305 4.40 -7.83 18.36
C ASP A 305 3.94 -6.38 18.18
N GLY A 306 2.64 -6.14 18.29
CA GLY A 306 2.09 -4.80 18.16
C GLY A 306 2.57 -3.87 19.28
N THR A 307 2.58 -2.57 19.00
CA THR A 307 2.93 -1.58 20.04
C THR A 307 1.83 -1.41 21.06
N LEU A 308 0.56 -1.68 20.75
CA LEU A 308 -0.56 -1.78 21.67
C LEU A 308 -0.61 -3.18 22.28
N LYS A 309 -0.76 -3.28 23.60
CA LYS A 309 -0.85 -4.57 24.31
C LYS A 309 -1.95 -5.48 23.72
N GLY A 310 -1.64 -6.77 23.56
CA GLY A 310 -2.59 -7.77 23.06
C GLY A 310 -2.76 -7.79 21.53
N THR A 311 -1.96 -7.03 20.79
CA THR A 311 -1.97 -7.02 19.32
C THR A 311 -0.72 -7.64 18.74
N GLY A 312 -0.81 -8.21 17.54
CA GLY A 312 0.35 -8.80 16.89
C GLY A 312 0.04 -9.53 15.59
N MET A 313 1.10 -9.93 14.89
CA MET A 313 1.00 -10.73 13.67
C MET A 313 2.14 -11.74 13.57
N LYS A 314 1.80 -12.96 13.14
CA LYS A 314 2.76 -14.01 12.75
C LYS A 314 2.39 -14.53 11.39
N LYS A 315 3.37 -14.58 10.49
CA LYS A 315 3.16 -15.06 9.11
C LYS A 315 4.28 -16.02 8.72
N VAL A 316 3.91 -17.15 8.17
CA VAL A 316 4.84 -18.12 7.52
C VAL A 316 4.43 -18.21 6.06
N SER A 317 5.37 -18.00 5.15
CA SER A 317 5.14 -18.10 3.72
C SER A 317 6.17 -19.03 3.09
N GLY A 318 5.77 -19.81 2.11
CA GLY A 318 6.69 -20.61 1.30
C GLY A 318 6.38 -20.46 -0.18
N HIS A 319 7.43 -20.38 -0.97
CA HIS A 319 7.38 -20.30 -2.43
C HIS A 319 8.28 -21.38 -3.03
N ALA A 320 7.83 -22.04 -4.08
CA ALA A 320 8.64 -22.96 -4.88
C ALA A 320 8.34 -22.77 -6.36
N SER A 321 9.36 -22.69 -7.20
CA SER A 321 9.21 -22.66 -8.64
C SER A 321 10.21 -23.57 -9.34
N ILE A 322 9.73 -24.29 -10.36
CA ILE A 322 10.53 -25.18 -11.20
C ILE A 322 10.25 -24.85 -12.65
N LYS A 323 11.29 -24.51 -13.39
CA LYS A 323 11.26 -24.31 -14.85
C LYS A 323 12.03 -25.45 -15.51
N ALA A 324 11.41 -26.21 -16.40
CA ALA A 324 12.02 -27.38 -17.03
C ALA A 324 11.76 -27.43 -18.54
N ASP A 325 12.81 -27.72 -19.33
CA ASP A 325 12.69 -28.11 -20.72
C ASP A 325 12.33 -29.60 -20.79
N ILE A 326 11.07 -29.89 -21.04
CA ILE A 326 10.57 -31.27 -21.15
C ILE A 326 10.97 -31.86 -22.51
N ALA A 327 10.92 -31.03 -23.54
CA ALA A 327 11.36 -31.34 -24.89
C ALA A 327 11.77 -30.05 -25.60
N LYS A 328 12.44 -30.15 -26.77
CA LYS A 328 12.81 -28.96 -27.55
C LYS A 328 11.63 -28.05 -27.92
N TRP A 329 10.43 -28.62 -27.95
CA TRP A 329 9.19 -27.94 -28.32
C TRP A 329 8.27 -27.68 -27.12
N LEU A 330 8.66 -28.06 -25.90
CA LEU A 330 7.80 -27.96 -24.71
C LEU A 330 8.61 -27.57 -23.46
N ASP A 331 8.33 -26.42 -22.90
CA ASP A 331 8.75 -25.99 -21.56
C ASP A 331 7.59 -26.08 -20.57
N MET A 332 7.94 -26.34 -19.31
CA MET A 332 7.02 -26.33 -18.20
C MET A 332 7.53 -25.39 -17.09
N ASN A 333 6.62 -24.62 -16.52
CA ASN A 333 6.87 -23.86 -15.30
C ASN A 333 5.78 -24.21 -14.27
N VAL A 334 6.20 -24.70 -13.11
CA VAL A 334 5.33 -25.01 -11.98
C VAL A 334 5.68 -24.09 -10.84
N LYS A 335 4.68 -23.46 -10.21
CA LYS A 335 4.84 -22.63 -9.02
C LYS A 335 3.83 -23.06 -7.97
N VAL A 336 4.29 -23.02 -6.73
CA VAL A 336 3.45 -23.30 -5.55
C VAL A 336 3.78 -22.26 -4.49
N ASP A 337 2.74 -21.61 -3.98
CA ASP A 337 2.79 -20.65 -2.91
C ASP A 337 1.88 -21.07 -1.78
N PHE A 338 2.32 -20.90 -0.55
CA PHE A 338 1.44 -20.99 0.61
C PHE A 338 1.77 -19.89 1.62
N THR A 339 0.73 -19.42 2.32
CA THR A 339 0.87 -18.46 3.42
C THR A 339 -0.06 -18.87 4.55
N LYS A 340 0.48 -18.94 5.76
CA LYS A 340 -0.28 -19.07 7.01
C LYS A 340 -0.06 -17.81 7.81
N SER A 341 -1.12 -17.09 8.17
CA SER A 341 -1.03 -15.92 9.05
C SER A 341 -1.94 -16.05 10.27
N SER A 342 -1.50 -15.42 11.35
CA SER A 342 -2.26 -15.23 12.58
C SER A 342 -2.13 -13.79 12.99
N ILE A 343 -3.26 -13.10 13.12
CA ILE A 343 -3.33 -11.69 13.53
C ILE A 343 -4.11 -11.63 14.84
N GLU A 344 -3.58 -10.91 15.81
CA GLU A 344 -4.22 -10.56 17.07
C GLU A 344 -4.59 -9.09 17.05
N TYR A 345 -5.87 -8.80 17.19
CA TYR A 345 -6.44 -7.44 17.24
C TYR A 345 -6.57 -6.99 18.68
N ALA A 346 -6.77 -5.68 18.87
CA ALA A 346 -7.03 -5.12 20.20
C ALA A 346 -8.17 -5.89 20.90
N PRO A 347 -7.92 -6.42 22.10
CA PRO A 347 -8.89 -7.27 22.80
C PRO A 347 -10.14 -6.50 23.29
N SER A 348 -10.07 -5.18 23.39
CA SER A 348 -11.21 -4.30 23.63
C SER A 348 -11.18 -3.15 22.62
N TRP A 349 -12.35 -2.80 22.09
CA TRP A 349 -12.52 -1.72 21.11
C TRP A 349 -12.23 -0.32 21.70
N MET A 350 -12.28 -0.19 23.03
CA MET A 350 -12.04 1.06 23.74
C MET A 350 -10.56 1.35 24.06
N MET A 351 -9.64 0.40 23.81
CA MET A 351 -8.24 0.55 24.23
C MET A 351 -7.56 1.79 23.67
N LEU A 352 -7.85 2.18 22.43
CA LEU A 352 -7.25 3.37 21.81
C LEU A 352 -7.81 4.66 22.40
N ASP A 353 -9.11 4.71 22.68
CA ASP A 353 -9.73 5.88 23.32
C ASP A 353 -9.30 6.00 24.79
N ASP A 354 -9.28 4.91 25.52
CA ASP A 354 -8.87 4.87 26.92
C ASP A 354 -7.41 5.31 27.13
N ALA A 355 -6.53 4.97 26.19
CA ALA A 355 -5.12 5.37 26.26
C ALA A 355 -4.92 6.89 26.33
N PHE A 356 -5.89 7.67 25.85
CA PHE A 356 -5.79 9.12 25.77
C PHE A 356 -6.88 9.85 26.59
N ASN A 357 -8.07 9.27 26.73
CA ASN A 357 -9.21 9.95 27.36
C ASN A 357 -9.27 9.76 28.88
N LYS A 358 -8.52 8.78 29.43
CA LYS A 358 -8.49 8.55 30.88
C LYS A 358 -7.85 9.72 31.62
N MET A 359 -8.43 10.01 32.80
CA MET A 359 -7.89 11.05 33.67
C MET A 359 -6.55 10.65 34.25
N PRO A 360 -5.59 11.56 34.34
CA PRO A 360 -4.22 11.24 34.82
C PRO A 360 -4.15 10.91 36.31
N TRP A 361 -5.16 11.21 37.09
CA TRP A 361 -5.25 10.83 38.53
C TRP A 361 -5.92 9.48 38.76
N ASP A 362 -6.53 8.84 37.74
CA ASP A 362 -7.11 7.51 37.89
C ASP A 362 -6.02 6.44 37.75
N CYS A 363 -5.79 5.70 38.84
CA CYS A 363 -4.79 4.64 38.87
C CYS A 363 -5.30 3.38 38.16
N PRO A 364 -4.57 2.82 37.16
CA PRO A 364 -5.02 1.62 36.48
C PRO A 364 -4.91 0.33 37.28
N TYR A 365 -4.26 0.34 38.46
CA TYR A 365 -3.92 -0.84 39.24
C TYR A 365 -4.72 -0.94 40.55
N VAL A 366 -4.86 -2.17 41.03
CA VAL A 366 -5.38 -2.46 42.37
C VAL A 366 -4.36 -2.02 43.44
N TYR A 367 -4.84 -1.46 44.54
CA TYR A 367 -4.00 -1.15 45.70
C TYR A 367 -3.97 -2.33 46.71
N ASP A 368 -2.79 -2.60 47.29
CA ASP A 368 -2.68 -3.55 48.40
C ASP A 368 -3.16 -2.95 49.72
N ALA A 369 -3.17 -3.74 50.78
CA ALA A 369 -3.61 -3.33 52.13
C ALA A 369 -2.79 -2.17 52.73
N ASN A 370 -1.61 -1.87 52.14
CA ASN A 370 -0.73 -0.76 52.57
C ASN A 370 -0.88 0.48 51.68
N GLY A 371 -1.83 0.48 50.76
CA GLY A 371 -2.06 1.58 49.79
C GLY A 371 -1.03 1.67 48.69
N LYS A 372 -0.26 0.60 48.44
CA LYS A 372 0.70 0.52 47.33
C LYS A 372 0.06 -0.16 46.12
N THR A 373 0.34 0.34 44.94
CA THR A 373 -0.15 -0.25 43.69
C THR A 373 0.43 -1.65 43.45
N THR A 374 -0.40 -2.58 43.04
CA THR A 374 -0.02 -3.92 42.59
C THR A 374 0.32 -3.92 41.10
N LYS A 375 0.39 -5.11 40.49
CA LYS A 375 0.48 -5.28 39.02
C LYS A 375 -0.84 -5.71 38.39
N GLU A 376 -1.86 -5.93 39.20
CA GLU A 376 -3.19 -6.33 38.78
C GLU A 376 -3.99 -5.10 38.34
N TYR A 377 -4.65 -5.17 37.20
CA TYR A 377 -5.49 -4.08 36.72
C TYR A 377 -6.81 -4.05 37.50
N VAL A 378 -7.22 -2.86 37.89
CA VAL A 378 -8.47 -2.68 38.62
C VAL A 378 -9.69 -2.89 37.71
N TYR A 379 -10.68 -3.61 38.21
CA TYR A 379 -12.03 -3.64 37.65
C TYR A 379 -12.81 -2.44 38.19
N ILE A 380 -13.54 -1.76 37.33
CA ILE A 380 -14.41 -0.64 37.68
C ILE A 380 -15.84 -1.03 37.32
N ASP A 381 -16.78 -0.87 38.26
CA ASP A 381 -18.19 -1.17 38.01
C ASP A 381 -18.93 -0.01 37.29
N GLU A 382 -20.20 -0.24 36.96
CA GLU A 382 -21.05 0.74 36.26
C GLU A 382 -21.34 2.02 37.07
N HIS A 383 -21.07 2.01 38.40
CA HIS A 383 -21.22 3.15 39.30
C HIS A 383 -19.91 3.90 39.51
N ARG A 384 -18.85 3.57 38.78
CA ARG A 384 -17.49 4.09 38.97
C ARG A 384 -16.87 3.73 40.33
N GLU A 385 -17.32 2.64 40.92
CA GLU A 385 -16.77 2.14 42.17
C GLU A 385 -15.59 1.20 41.91
N ARG A 386 -14.64 1.26 42.82
CA ARG A 386 -13.46 0.39 42.80
C ARG A 386 -13.63 -0.68 43.90
N PRO A 387 -13.40 -1.96 43.59
CA PRO A 387 -13.52 -3.02 44.61
C PRO A 387 -12.52 -2.90 45.77
N ASP A 388 -11.40 -2.20 45.55
CA ASP A 388 -10.35 -1.96 46.54
C ASP A 388 -10.66 -0.76 47.48
N ASN A 389 -11.82 -0.10 47.31
CA ASN A 389 -12.27 1.06 48.08
C ASN A 389 -11.28 2.22 48.21
N HIS A 390 -10.32 2.31 47.27
CA HIS A 390 -9.47 3.48 47.11
C HIS A 390 -10.20 4.59 46.37
N ASP A 391 -9.49 5.68 46.05
CA ASP A 391 -10.04 6.89 45.48
C ASP A 391 -11.13 6.63 44.40
N PRO A 392 -12.18 7.47 44.35
CA PRO A 392 -13.20 7.32 43.33
C PRO A 392 -12.64 7.40 41.92
N TRP A 393 -13.30 6.74 40.95
CA TRP A 393 -12.95 6.79 39.53
C TRP A 393 -13.60 8.00 38.88
N TYR A 394 -12.77 8.84 38.22
CA TYR A 394 -13.21 10.12 37.62
C TYR A 394 -13.42 10.08 36.12
N SER A 395 -12.77 9.16 35.42
CA SER A 395 -12.93 9.03 33.97
C SER A 395 -14.35 8.66 33.57
N GLY A 396 -14.87 9.23 32.48
CA GLY A 396 -16.20 9.03 31.97
C GLY A 396 -16.46 7.64 31.40
N SER A 397 -15.46 6.99 30.85
CA SER A 397 -15.53 5.56 30.59
C SER A 397 -15.37 4.83 31.93
N TYR A 398 -16.40 4.14 32.32
CA TYR A 398 -16.53 3.47 33.64
C TYR A 398 -15.57 2.29 33.80
N TRP A 399 -14.91 1.84 32.76
CA TRP A 399 -14.11 0.63 32.77
C TRP A 399 -12.64 0.90 32.52
N ASN A 400 -11.84 -0.05 32.93
CA ASN A 400 -10.44 -0.12 32.60
C ASN A 400 -10.24 -1.17 31.48
N SER A 401 -10.05 -0.74 30.24
CA SER A 401 -9.88 -1.67 29.11
C SER A 401 -8.58 -2.49 29.17
N LEU A 402 -7.60 -2.10 30.03
CA LEU A 402 -6.44 -2.95 30.34
C LEU A 402 -6.86 -4.21 31.12
N HIS A 403 -7.83 -4.08 32.04
CA HIS A 403 -8.42 -5.25 32.72
C HIS A 403 -9.15 -6.15 31.71
N SER A 404 -9.91 -5.57 30.79
CA SER A 404 -10.56 -6.34 29.71
C SER A 404 -9.52 -7.08 28.83
N ALA A 405 -8.39 -6.46 28.56
CA ALA A 405 -7.35 -7.05 27.73
C ALA A 405 -6.67 -8.29 28.32
N GLU A 406 -6.77 -8.50 29.64
CA GLU A 406 -6.26 -9.74 30.27
C GLU A 406 -7.14 -10.98 30.00
N TYR A 407 -8.41 -10.77 29.71
CA TYR A 407 -9.39 -11.85 29.59
C TYR A 407 -9.98 -12.01 28.19
N ASN A 408 -10.06 -10.92 27.43
CA ASN A 408 -10.64 -10.89 26.09
C ASN A 408 -9.60 -11.16 25.00
N TYR A 409 -10.05 -11.58 23.85
CA TYR A 409 -9.21 -11.63 22.66
C TYR A 409 -10.03 -11.49 21.36
N ALA A 410 -9.40 -11.00 20.31
CA ALA A 410 -9.88 -11.02 18.94
C ALA A 410 -8.75 -11.50 18.02
N LYS A 411 -8.96 -12.63 17.33
CA LYS A 411 -7.93 -13.29 16.51
C LYS A 411 -8.47 -13.66 15.14
N SER A 412 -7.61 -13.53 14.12
CA SER A 412 -7.88 -14.04 12.78
C SER A 412 -6.72 -14.92 12.33
N ASN A 413 -7.04 -16.13 11.90
CA ASN A 413 -6.08 -17.07 11.33
C ASN A 413 -6.46 -17.32 9.88
N SER A 414 -5.49 -17.25 8.97
CA SER A 414 -5.70 -17.61 7.57
C SER A 414 -4.66 -18.60 7.08
N PHE A 415 -5.06 -19.36 6.07
CA PHE A 415 -4.19 -20.22 5.29
C PHE A 415 -4.57 -20.07 3.83
N ASP A 416 -3.62 -19.63 3.01
CA ASP A 416 -3.79 -19.42 1.58
C ASP A 416 -2.81 -20.31 0.83
N PHE A 417 -3.31 -20.99 -0.21
CA PHE A 417 -2.55 -21.84 -1.09
C PHE A 417 -2.82 -21.44 -2.54
N SER A 418 -1.77 -21.40 -3.36
CA SER A 418 -1.84 -21.16 -4.79
C SER A 418 -0.90 -22.09 -5.54
N GLY A 419 -1.40 -22.67 -6.62
CA GLY A 419 -0.63 -23.48 -7.56
C GLY A 419 -0.81 -22.98 -8.98
N VAL A 420 0.29 -22.88 -9.72
CA VAL A 420 0.33 -22.45 -11.12
C VAL A 420 1.06 -23.49 -11.95
N LEU A 421 0.41 -23.96 -13.01
CA LEU A 421 1.01 -24.77 -14.05
C LEU A 421 0.99 -24.02 -15.38
N GLN A 422 2.17 -23.69 -15.89
CA GLN A 422 2.33 -23.08 -17.20
C GLN A 422 3.07 -24.04 -18.14
N LEU A 423 2.52 -24.23 -19.32
CA LEU A 423 3.11 -24.99 -20.41
C LEU A 423 3.33 -24.07 -21.60
N ASN A 424 4.54 -24.03 -22.15
CA ASN A 424 4.89 -23.29 -23.35
C ASN A 424 5.22 -24.27 -24.46
N VAL A 425 4.43 -24.22 -25.51
CA VAL A 425 4.60 -25.07 -26.74
C VAL A 425 5.19 -24.20 -27.83
N HIS A 426 6.36 -24.57 -28.31
CA HIS A 426 7.06 -23.91 -29.43
C HIS A 426 6.76 -24.66 -30.73
N PHE A 427 5.79 -24.17 -31.53
CA PHE A 427 5.46 -24.78 -32.80
C PHE A 427 6.56 -24.52 -33.86
N THR A 428 7.05 -23.29 -33.82
CA THR A 428 8.17 -22.82 -34.67
C THR A 428 8.95 -21.75 -33.87
N ASP A 429 10.06 -21.26 -34.42
CA ASP A 429 10.85 -20.17 -33.79
C ASP A 429 10.07 -18.87 -33.65
N TRP A 430 9.00 -18.69 -34.43
CA TRP A 430 8.19 -17.46 -34.43
C TRP A 430 6.75 -17.67 -33.92
N LEU A 431 6.29 -18.90 -33.62
CA LEU A 431 4.93 -19.20 -33.16
C LEU A 431 4.93 -20.06 -31.91
N HIS A 432 4.43 -19.50 -30.81
CA HIS A 432 4.39 -20.14 -29.49
C HIS A 432 2.99 -20.11 -28.91
N PHE A 433 2.63 -21.17 -28.20
CA PHE A 433 1.39 -21.26 -27.42
C PHE A 433 1.72 -21.44 -25.96
N THR A 434 1.13 -20.61 -25.12
CA THR A 434 1.27 -20.69 -23.67
C THR A 434 -0.09 -20.98 -23.04
N THR A 435 -0.21 -22.00 -22.23
CA THR A 435 -1.35 -22.22 -21.35
C THR A 435 -0.91 -22.11 -19.88
N THR A 436 -1.58 -21.24 -19.12
CA THR A 436 -1.36 -21.06 -17.68
C THR A 436 -2.63 -21.44 -16.94
N ASN A 437 -2.52 -22.44 -16.07
CA ASN A 437 -3.63 -22.94 -15.27
C ASN A 437 -3.34 -22.65 -13.80
N THR A 438 -4.28 -22.04 -13.11
CA THR A 438 -4.16 -21.59 -11.73
C THR A 438 -5.22 -22.22 -10.86
N PHE A 439 -4.83 -22.62 -9.68
CA PHE A 439 -5.75 -23.02 -8.62
C PHE A 439 -5.35 -22.34 -7.34
N SER A 440 -6.30 -21.68 -6.66
CA SER A 440 -6.06 -21.12 -5.34
C SER A 440 -7.20 -21.45 -4.38
N THR A 441 -6.87 -21.61 -3.12
CA THR A 441 -7.83 -21.77 -2.04
C THR A 441 -7.35 -21.01 -0.82
N GLY A 442 -8.26 -20.26 -0.20
CA GLY A 442 -8.05 -19.57 1.06
C GLY A 442 -9.02 -20.11 2.11
N TYR A 443 -8.51 -20.28 3.31
CA TYR A 443 -9.29 -20.57 4.51
C TYR A 443 -9.03 -19.48 5.55
N SER A 444 -10.07 -18.93 6.15
CA SER A 444 -9.96 -17.97 7.25
C SER A 444 -10.84 -18.38 8.41
N LYS A 445 -10.33 -18.22 9.63
CA LYS A 445 -11.09 -18.38 10.87
C LYS A 445 -10.85 -17.16 11.73
N SER A 446 -11.93 -16.41 12.03
CA SER A 446 -11.91 -15.33 13.03
C SER A 446 -12.62 -15.78 14.28
N SER A 447 -12.07 -15.40 15.43
CA SER A 447 -12.57 -15.79 16.75
C SER A 447 -12.49 -14.59 17.68
N GLU A 448 -13.60 -14.19 18.26
CA GLU A 448 -13.71 -13.12 19.23
C GLU A 448 -14.29 -13.71 20.53
N TYR A 449 -13.69 -13.36 21.65
CA TYR A 449 -14.10 -13.79 22.98
C TYR A 449 -14.11 -12.61 23.93
N THR A 450 -15.21 -12.39 24.59
CA THR A 450 -15.38 -11.39 25.63
C THR A 450 -15.78 -12.10 26.91
N ASP A 451 -14.89 -12.07 27.89
CA ASP A 451 -15.09 -12.76 29.16
C ASP A 451 -16.13 -12.02 30.01
N ARG A 452 -16.99 -12.77 30.69
CA ARG A 452 -18.05 -12.24 31.54
C ARG A 452 -17.53 -11.34 32.67
N ARG A 453 -16.29 -11.51 33.11
CA ARG A 453 -15.66 -10.69 34.17
C ARG A 453 -15.30 -9.29 33.69
N THR A 454 -15.36 -9.01 32.39
CA THR A 454 -15.00 -7.74 31.84
C THR A 454 -16.21 -6.84 31.67
N PHE A 455 -15.99 -5.52 31.68
CA PHE A 455 -17.05 -4.57 31.41
C PHE A 455 -17.63 -4.71 30.00
N ASP A 456 -16.78 -5.01 28.99
CA ASP A 456 -17.20 -5.25 27.58
C ASP A 456 -18.33 -6.30 27.48
N ALA A 457 -18.41 -7.18 28.49
CA ALA A 457 -19.41 -8.23 28.56
C ALA A 457 -20.69 -7.84 29.34
N SER A 458 -20.78 -6.64 29.93
CA SER A 458 -21.85 -6.24 30.84
C SER A 458 -23.25 -6.45 30.25
N PHE A 459 -23.47 -6.08 29.00
CA PHE A 459 -24.75 -6.25 28.31
C PHE A 459 -25.05 -7.68 27.83
N LYS A 460 -23.99 -8.44 27.49
CA LYS A 460 -24.09 -9.79 26.85
C LYS A 460 -23.81 -10.91 27.85
N LYS A 461 -23.33 -10.60 29.06
CA LYS A 461 -22.90 -11.56 30.10
C LYS A 461 -21.93 -12.61 29.57
N GLY A 462 -20.90 -12.16 28.87
CA GLY A 462 -19.97 -12.98 28.10
C GLY A 462 -20.41 -13.13 26.62
N TYR A 463 -19.47 -13.15 25.71
CA TYR A 463 -19.73 -13.23 24.27
C TYR A 463 -18.67 -14.05 23.56
N LYS A 464 -19.12 -14.89 22.66
CA LYS A 464 -18.25 -15.63 21.74
C LYS A 464 -18.77 -15.50 20.32
N ASN A 465 -17.88 -15.18 19.40
CA ASN A 465 -18.18 -15.19 17.97
C ASN A 465 -17.10 -15.97 17.23
N GLU A 466 -17.51 -16.89 16.38
CA GLU A 466 -16.63 -17.58 15.45
C GLU A 466 -17.16 -17.45 14.03
N SER A 467 -16.27 -17.15 13.09
CA SER A 467 -16.60 -17.12 11.69
C SER A 467 -15.53 -17.87 10.87
N ASN A 468 -15.97 -18.54 9.81
CA ASN A 468 -15.11 -19.27 8.89
C ASN A 468 -15.43 -18.83 7.47
N GLY A 469 -14.36 -18.54 6.71
CA GLY A 469 -14.44 -18.23 5.30
C GLY A 469 -13.65 -19.25 4.48
N ILE A 470 -14.17 -19.66 3.33
CA ILE A 470 -13.46 -20.50 2.36
C ILE A 470 -13.62 -19.83 0.99
N SER A 471 -12.50 -19.60 0.33
CA SER A 471 -12.46 -19.16 -1.05
C SER A 471 -11.78 -20.19 -1.93
N LYS A 472 -12.30 -20.38 -3.14
CA LYS A 472 -11.71 -21.28 -4.15
C LYS A 472 -11.77 -20.58 -5.49
N THR A 473 -10.65 -20.57 -6.20
CA THR A 473 -10.56 -19.99 -7.55
C THR A 473 -9.84 -20.97 -8.46
N PHE A 474 -10.38 -21.14 -9.65
CA PHE A 474 -9.70 -21.81 -10.77
C PHE A 474 -9.68 -20.85 -11.94
N GLY A 475 -8.54 -20.73 -12.61
CA GLY A 475 -8.35 -19.91 -13.79
C GLY A 475 -7.52 -20.60 -14.85
N THR A 476 -7.81 -20.33 -16.12
CA THR A 476 -6.98 -20.74 -17.25
C THR A 476 -6.78 -19.57 -18.21
N THR A 477 -5.54 -19.34 -18.61
CA THR A 477 -5.15 -18.32 -19.60
C THR A 477 -4.41 -19.03 -20.72
N ASN A 478 -4.91 -18.87 -21.95
CA ASN A 478 -4.40 -19.52 -23.15
C ASN A 478 -4.00 -18.46 -24.17
N ILE A 479 -2.73 -18.38 -24.55
CA ILE A 479 -2.20 -17.33 -25.40
C ILE A 479 -1.41 -17.93 -26.55
N LEU A 480 -1.80 -17.58 -27.79
CA LEU A 480 -1.01 -17.82 -28.99
C LEU A 480 -0.26 -16.55 -29.33
N LYS A 481 1.08 -16.63 -29.40
CA LYS A 481 1.98 -15.52 -29.75
C LYS A 481 2.73 -15.83 -31.01
N GLY A 482 2.84 -14.84 -31.89
CA GLY A 482 3.66 -14.95 -33.09
C GLY A 482 4.30 -13.62 -33.43
N GLY A 483 5.51 -13.66 -34.01
CA GLY A 483 6.20 -12.45 -34.42
C GLY A 483 7.37 -12.75 -35.37
N ASN A 484 7.64 -11.81 -36.26
CA ASN A 484 8.77 -11.90 -37.18
C ASN A 484 9.32 -10.52 -37.52
N GLN A 485 10.55 -10.48 -37.99
CA GLN A 485 11.24 -9.27 -38.45
C GLN A 485 11.65 -9.44 -39.93
N TRP A 486 11.28 -8.45 -40.75
CA TRP A 486 11.63 -8.37 -42.17
C TRP A 486 12.38 -7.05 -42.44
N GLY A 487 13.71 -7.11 -42.53
CA GLY A 487 14.53 -5.90 -42.67
C GLY A 487 14.30 -4.91 -41.52
N ALA A 488 13.78 -3.73 -41.83
CA ALA A 488 13.48 -2.69 -40.84
C ALA A 488 12.10 -2.85 -40.16
N HIS A 489 11.30 -3.78 -40.59
CA HIS A 489 9.94 -3.99 -40.11
C HIS A 489 9.92 -5.15 -39.10
N SER A 490 9.32 -4.95 -37.94
CA SER A 490 9.07 -6.00 -36.95
C SER A 490 7.58 -6.00 -36.59
N PHE A 491 6.97 -7.16 -36.55
CA PHE A 491 5.56 -7.35 -36.20
C PHE A 491 5.44 -8.48 -35.22
N ASN A 492 4.74 -8.21 -34.11
CA ASN A 492 4.39 -9.17 -33.08
C ASN A 492 2.90 -9.11 -32.81
N ALA A 493 2.27 -10.26 -32.67
CA ALA A 493 0.86 -10.34 -32.29
C ALA A 493 0.61 -11.46 -31.29
N MET A 494 -0.39 -11.28 -30.44
CA MET A 494 -0.89 -12.33 -29.56
C MET A 494 -2.41 -12.32 -29.53
N ILE A 495 -2.98 -13.52 -29.46
CA ILE A 495 -4.41 -13.75 -29.23
C ILE A 495 -4.51 -14.56 -27.96
N GLY A 496 -5.37 -14.14 -27.07
CA GLY A 496 -5.56 -14.81 -25.78
C GLY A 496 -7.04 -15.08 -25.47
N PHE A 497 -7.24 -16.13 -24.70
CA PHE A 497 -8.53 -16.48 -24.09
C PHE A 497 -8.30 -16.83 -22.64
N GLU A 498 -9.14 -16.28 -21.78
CA GLU A 498 -9.15 -16.54 -20.34
C GLU A 498 -10.52 -17.00 -19.89
N TYR A 499 -10.51 -17.89 -18.90
CA TYR A 499 -11.71 -18.33 -18.22
C TYR A 499 -11.40 -18.49 -16.73
N GLY A 500 -12.28 -18.00 -15.87
CA GLY A 500 -12.14 -18.09 -14.42
C GLY A 500 -13.47 -18.40 -13.75
N ILE A 501 -13.41 -19.23 -12.71
CA ILE A 501 -14.52 -19.47 -11.79
C ILE A 501 -14.03 -19.29 -10.36
N TRP A 502 -14.88 -18.72 -9.52
CA TRP A 502 -14.61 -18.58 -8.11
C TRP A 502 -15.83 -18.89 -7.28
N LYS A 503 -15.60 -19.30 -6.03
CA LYS A 503 -16.64 -19.52 -5.04
C LYS A 503 -16.14 -19.05 -3.68
N SER A 504 -16.93 -18.23 -3.00
CA SER A 504 -16.69 -17.83 -1.62
C SER A 504 -17.81 -18.36 -0.75
N GLU A 505 -17.45 -18.99 0.36
CA GLU A 505 -18.35 -19.52 1.39
C GLU A 505 -18.01 -18.87 2.72
N TYR A 506 -19.02 -18.48 3.46
CA TYR A 506 -18.86 -17.88 4.78
C TYR A 506 -19.90 -18.46 5.73
N THR A 507 -19.48 -18.74 6.95
CA THR A 507 -20.35 -19.16 8.06
C THR A 507 -19.94 -18.44 9.33
N SER A 508 -20.89 -18.02 10.16
CA SER A 508 -20.65 -17.44 11.46
C SER A 508 -21.67 -17.91 12.49
N ALA A 509 -21.21 -17.99 13.73
CA ALA A 509 -22.06 -18.25 14.88
C ALA A 509 -21.60 -17.42 16.08
N ALA A 510 -22.54 -16.79 16.77
CA ALA A 510 -22.27 -16.05 17.99
C ALA A 510 -23.21 -16.45 19.11
N GLY A 511 -22.73 -16.40 20.34
CA GLY A 511 -23.48 -16.70 21.53
C GLY A 511 -23.13 -15.79 22.71
N THR A 512 -24.05 -15.66 23.65
CA THR A 512 -23.98 -14.81 24.85
C THR A 512 -24.21 -15.62 26.13
N GLY A 513 -24.04 -15.02 27.29
CA GLY A 513 -24.36 -15.69 28.58
C GLY A 513 -23.32 -16.73 28.99
N MET A 514 -22.08 -16.62 28.59
CA MET A 514 -21.03 -17.60 28.89
C MET A 514 -20.64 -17.65 30.37
N PRO A 515 -20.37 -18.84 30.93
CA PRO A 515 -19.67 -18.95 32.20
C PRO A 515 -18.24 -18.41 32.17
N ASN A 516 -17.71 -17.96 33.33
CA ASN A 516 -16.35 -17.46 33.41
C ASN A 516 -15.30 -18.50 32.96
N GLY A 517 -14.34 -18.07 32.12
CA GLY A 517 -13.22 -18.89 31.71
C GLY A 517 -13.54 -20.06 30.77
N ILE A 518 -14.76 -20.15 30.24
CA ILE A 518 -15.15 -21.17 29.27
C ILE A 518 -15.19 -20.52 27.87
N ASP A 519 -14.35 -20.99 26.97
CA ASP A 519 -14.22 -20.50 25.60
C ASP A 519 -14.79 -21.53 24.59
N ALA A 520 -16.12 -21.70 24.59
CA ALA A 520 -16.78 -22.63 23.68
C ALA A 520 -18.21 -22.18 23.34
N LEU A 521 -18.58 -22.18 22.06
CA LEU A 521 -19.90 -21.76 21.57
C LEU A 521 -21.04 -22.57 22.19
N ASN A 522 -20.85 -23.87 22.45
CA ASN A 522 -21.88 -24.72 23.05
C ASN A 522 -22.19 -24.38 24.52
N ALA A 523 -21.34 -23.58 25.16
CA ALA A 523 -21.58 -23.05 26.52
C ALA A 523 -22.30 -21.71 26.52
N THR A 524 -22.86 -21.27 25.41
CA THR A 524 -23.53 -20.00 25.22
C THR A 524 -25.01 -20.17 24.92
N VAL A 525 -25.79 -19.14 25.18
CA VAL A 525 -27.13 -18.97 24.59
C VAL A 525 -26.94 -18.45 23.16
N PRO A 526 -27.51 -19.13 22.14
CA PRO A 526 -27.39 -18.66 20.76
C PRO A 526 -27.84 -17.23 20.60
N TYR A 527 -27.03 -16.39 19.95
CA TYR A 527 -27.30 -14.97 19.71
C TYR A 527 -27.54 -14.69 18.23
N SER A 528 -26.68 -15.18 17.35
CA SER A 528 -26.84 -15.06 15.91
C SER A 528 -26.14 -16.20 15.18
N VAL A 529 -26.70 -16.58 14.04
CA VAL A 529 -26.07 -17.45 13.06
C VAL A 529 -26.17 -16.82 11.68
N GLY A 530 -25.18 -17.00 10.85
CA GLY A 530 -25.14 -16.45 9.50
C GLY A 530 -24.35 -17.32 8.55
N GLY A 531 -24.64 -17.22 7.27
CA GLY A 531 -23.87 -17.91 6.26
C GLY A 531 -24.36 -17.56 4.86
N TYR A 532 -23.45 -17.60 3.91
CA TYR A 532 -23.74 -17.44 2.50
C TYR A 532 -22.70 -18.14 1.64
N HIS A 533 -23.04 -18.36 0.39
CA HIS A 533 -22.09 -18.76 -0.65
C HIS A 533 -22.32 -17.90 -1.88
N VAL A 534 -21.23 -17.44 -2.50
CA VAL A 534 -21.27 -16.60 -3.68
C VAL A 534 -20.38 -17.21 -4.75
N PRO A 535 -20.99 -17.87 -5.77
CA PRO A 535 -20.26 -18.34 -6.94
C PRO A 535 -20.09 -17.20 -7.94
N GLY A 536 -19.08 -17.26 -8.79
CA GLY A 536 -18.89 -16.33 -9.89
C GLY A 536 -18.09 -16.95 -11.02
N ALA A 537 -18.23 -16.38 -12.21
CA ALA A 537 -17.49 -16.77 -13.40
C ALA A 537 -17.22 -15.57 -14.30
N SER A 538 -16.07 -15.60 -14.97
CA SER A 538 -15.73 -14.64 -16.02
C SER A 538 -15.05 -15.31 -17.19
N TRP A 539 -15.15 -14.70 -18.36
CA TRP A 539 -14.30 -15.04 -19.49
C TRP A 539 -13.85 -13.78 -20.21
N SER A 540 -12.71 -13.86 -20.89
CA SER A 540 -12.28 -12.80 -21.77
C SER A 540 -11.55 -13.33 -23.01
N ALA A 541 -11.64 -12.58 -24.10
CA ALA A 541 -10.87 -12.80 -25.30
C ALA A 541 -10.15 -11.51 -25.66
N PHE A 542 -8.87 -11.58 -26.01
CA PHE A 542 -8.09 -10.40 -26.33
C PHE A 542 -7.14 -10.63 -27.52
N LEU A 543 -6.85 -9.52 -28.18
CA LEU A 543 -5.88 -9.43 -29.26
C LEU A 543 -4.97 -8.24 -28.96
N GLN A 544 -3.66 -8.45 -29.09
CA GLN A 544 -2.68 -7.36 -29.11
C GLN A 544 -1.79 -7.52 -30.33
N ALA A 545 -1.52 -6.42 -31.03
CA ALA A 545 -0.58 -6.36 -32.14
C ALA A 545 0.35 -5.18 -31.94
N SER A 546 1.65 -5.42 -32.13
CA SER A 546 2.71 -4.42 -32.04
C SER A 546 3.51 -4.42 -33.34
N TYR A 547 3.80 -3.23 -33.85
CA TYR A 547 4.61 -3.02 -35.05
C TYR A 547 5.68 -1.98 -34.76
N ASP A 548 6.91 -2.24 -35.19
CA ASP A 548 7.96 -1.25 -35.19
C ASP A 548 8.62 -1.11 -36.59
N TYR A 549 9.06 0.11 -36.91
CA TYR A 549 9.82 0.42 -38.08
C TYR A 549 11.22 0.96 -37.73
N GLY A 550 12.22 0.18 -38.07
CA GLY A 550 13.63 0.54 -37.89
C GLY A 550 14.02 0.81 -36.45
N LYS A 551 13.28 0.26 -35.47
CA LYS A 551 13.40 0.53 -34.02
C LYS A 551 13.36 2.02 -33.69
N ARG A 552 12.56 2.79 -34.41
CA ARG A 552 12.36 4.23 -34.24
C ARG A 552 10.90 4.56 -33.95
N TYR A 553 9.96 3.96 -34.69
CA TYR A 553 8.53 4.21 -34.56
C TYR A 553 7.86 2.93 -34.11
N PHE A 554 7.15 2.99 -33.00
CA PHE A 554 6.47 1.85 -32.40
C PHE A 554 4.98 2.15 -32.30
N ILE A 555 4.12 1.20 -32.64
CA ILE A 555 2.68 1.27 -32.47
C ILE A 555 2.20 -0.04 -31.89
N THR A 556 1.36 0.01 -30.85
CA THR A 556 0.71 -1.14 -30.26
C THR A 556 -0.79 -0.90 -30.18
N GLY A 557 -1.58 -1.85 -30.66
CA GLY A 557 -3.04 -1.86 -30.53
C GLY A 557 -3.48 -3.06 -29.71
N THR A 558 -4.43 -2.87 -28.81
CA THR A 558 -5.02 -3.93 -27.97
C THR A 558 -6.52 -3.83 -28.02
N TYR A 559 -7.19 -4.97 -28.12
CA TYR A 559 -8.64 -5.09 -27.96
C TYR A 559 -8.95 -6.25 -27.03
N ARG A 560 -9.78 -6.00 -26.00
CA ARG A 560 -10.25 -7.02 -25.09
C ARG A 560 -11.77 -6.96 -24.98
N ALA A 561 -12.42 -8.11 -25.12
CA ALA A 561 -13.82 -8.33 -24.75
C ALA A 561 -13.85 -9.19 -23.49
N GLU A 562 -14.59 -8.78 -22.48
CA GLU A 562 -14.67 -9.49 -21.20
C GLU A 562 -16.12 -9.57 -20.72
N ALA A 563 -16.49 -10.72 -20.16
CA ALA A 563 -17.79 -10.92 -19.54
C ALA A 563 -17.63 -11.40 -18.09
N SER A 564 -18.51 -10.89 -17.22
CA SER A 564 -18.57 -11.28 -15.80
C SER A 564 -20.00 -11.54 -15.35
N SER A 565 -20.18 -12.63 -14.57
CA SER A 565 -21.47 -13.02 -14.01
C SER A 565 -22.03 -12.04 -12.97
N ILE A 566 -21.19 -11.10 -12.47
CA ILE A 566 -21.61 -10.10 -11.48
C ILE A 566 -22.53 -9.02 -12.06
N PHE A 567 -22.55 -8.84 -13.39
CA PHE A 567 -23.37 -7.85 -14.10
C PHE A 567 -24.65 -8.46 -14.70
N ALA A 568 -25.60 -7.56 -14.97
CA ALA A 568 -26.87 -7.93 -15.60
C ALA A 568 -26.66 -8.62 -16.96
N PRO A 569 -27.48 -9.62 -17.33
CA PRO A 569 -27.28 -10.42 -18.55
C PRO A 569 -27.11 -9.60 -19.84
N LYS A 570 -27.84 -8.48 -19.99
CA LYS A 570 -27.76 -7.59 -21.15
C LYS A 570 -26.45 -6.79 -21.21
N HIS A 571 -25.74 -6.61 -20.08
CA HIS A 571 -24.57 -5.73 -19.94
C HIS A 571 -23.34 -6.46 -19.43
N ARG A 572 -23.32 -7.80 -19.50
CA ARG A 572 -22.20 -8.64 -19.01
C ARG A 572 -20.93 -8.44 -19.79
N VAL A 573 -21.02 -8.12 -21.08
CA VAL A 573 -19.85 -7.99 -21.96
C VAL A 573 -19.40 -6.53 -22.01
N GLY A 574 -18.16 -6.30 -21.59
CA GLY A 574 -17.46 -5.03 -21.77
C GLY A 574 -16.44 -5.10 -22.90
N HIS A 575 -16.17 -3.96 -23.55
CA HIS A 575 -15.25 -3.83 -24.67
C HIS A 575 -14.19 -2.77 -24.36
N PHE A 576 -12.91 -3.15 -24.42
CA PHE A 576 -11.79 -2.34 -23.94
C PHE A 576 -10.72 -2.22 -25.03
N PRO A 577 -10.91 -1.31 -26.02
CA PRO A 577 -9.89 -0.99 -27.01
C PRO A 577 -8.84 -0.05 -26.45
N SER A 578 -7.55 -0.24 -26.82
CA SER A 578 -6.48 0.71 -26.53
C SER A 578 -5.45 0.75 -27.65
N ALA A 579 -4.78 1.89 -27.77
CA ALA A 579 -3.69 2.09 -28.69
C ALA A 579 -2.58 2.92 -28.02
N ALA A 580 -1.33 2.60 -28.36
CA ALA A 580 -0.16 3.36 -27.92
C ALA A 580 0.83 3.50 -29.07
N ALA A 581 1.48 4.65 -29.13
CA ALA A 581 2.54 4.92 -30.10
C ALA A 581 3.75 5.56 -29.44
N SER A 582 4.94 5.28 -29.92
CA SER A 582 6.14 5.99 -29.48
C SER A 582 7.13 6.22 -30.61
N TRP A 583 7.90 7.29 -30.46
CA TRP A 583 8.97 7.69 -31.35
C TRP A 583 10.28 7.76 -30.57
N LEU A 584 11.19 6.85 -30.90
CA LEU A 584 12.53 6.83 -30.32
C LEU A 584 13.45 7.76 -31.15
N ILE A 585 13.42 9.03 -30.77
CA ILE A 585 14.10 10.13 -31.45
C ILE A 585 15.62 9.91 -31.43
N SER A 586 16.16 9.36 -30.35
CA SER A 586 17.59 9.10 -30.23
C SER A 586 18.15 8.13 -31.30
N ASN A 587 17.29 7.32 -31.95
CA ASN A 587 17.69 6.43 -33.04
C ASN A 587 17.64 7.10 -34.43
N GLU A 588 17.23 8.37 -34.50
CA GLU A 588 17.24 9.12 -35.78
C GLU A 588 18.66 9.54 -36.19
N GLN A 589 18.90 9.64 -37.50
CA GLN A 589 20.22 9.98 -38.05
C GLN A 589 20.75 11.32 -37.54
N PHE A 590 19.87 12.33 -37.35
CA PHE A 590 20.25 13.65 -36.86
C PHE A 590 20.70 13.66 -35.40
N MET A 591 20.36 12.61 -34.60
CA MET A 591 20.78 12.46 -33.22
C MET A 591 22.08 11.69 -33.00
N GLN A 592 22.60 10.99 -34.04
CA GLN A 592 23.76 10.12 -33.90
C GLN A 592 25.09 10.85 -33.60
N ASN A 593 25.21 12.12 -33.99
CA ASN A 593 26.45 12.87 -33.85
C ASN A 593 26.56 13.67 -32.54
N GLN A 594 25.50 13.71 -31.73
CA GLN A 594 25.52 14.40 -30.44
C GLN A 594 25.76 13.39 -29.29
N LYS A 595 26.42 13.84 -28.20
CA LYS A 595 26.82 12.99 -27.05
C LYS A 595 26.09 13.33 -25.75
N VAL A 596 25.29 14.39 -25.74
CA VAL A 596 24.65 14.92 -24.52
C VAL A 596 23.37 14.17 -24.23
N VAL A 597 22.51 13.96 -25.22
CA VAL A 597 21.24 13.25 -25.07
C VAL A 597 21.42 11.80 -25.51
N SER A 598 21.55 10.88 -24.56
CA SER A 598 21.82 9.47 -24.84
C SER A 598 20.57 8.69 -25.21
N PHE A 599 19.41 9.13 -24.75
CA PHE A 599 18.11 8.53 -25.02
C PHE A 599 17.05 9.63 -25.03
N LEU A 600 16.19 9.63 -26.04
CA LEU A 600 15.04 10.53 -26.12
C LEU A 600 13.90 9.80 -26.82
N LYS A 601 12.79 9.66 -26.10
CA LYS A 601 11.58 9.00 -26.59
C LYS A 601 10.34 9.82 -26.25
N LEU A 602 9.48 10.02 -27.23
CA LEU A 602 8.10 10.50 -27.06
C LEU A 602 7.17 9.31 -27.09
N ARG A 603 6.14 9.34 -26.27
CA ARG A 603 5.10 8.31 -26.23
C ARG A 603 3.71 8.91 -25.99
N ALA A 604 2.72 8.31 -26.61
CA ALA A 604 1.32 8.68 -26.46
C ALA A 604 0.47 7.43 -26.39
N SER A 605 -0.55 7.42 -25.53
CA SER A 605 -1.51 6.33 -25.45
C SER A 605 -2.92 6.87 -25.22
N TYR A 606 -3.89 6.13 -25.77
CA TYR A 606 -5.33 6.34 -25.52
C TYR A 606 -6.04 5.01 -25.48
N GLY A 607 -7.00 4.85 -24.57
CA GLY A 607 -7.79 3.63 -24.51
C GLY A 607 -8.85 3.64 -23.44
N VAL A 608 -9.55 2.53 -23.39
CA VAL A 608 -10.69 2.29 -22.50
C VAL A 608 -10.36 1.11 -21.60
N THR A 609 -10.60 1.27 -20.30
CA THR A 609 -10.57 0.18 -19.32
C THR A 609 -11.88 0.19 -18.52
N GLY A 610 -12.12 -0.86 -17.75
CA GLY A 610 -13.33 -0.96 -16.91
C GLY A 610 -13.01 -1.10 -15.44
N ASN A 611 -14.07 -1.05 -14.62
CA ASN A 611 -14.02 -1.42 -13.22
C ASN A 611 -15.16 -2.39 -12.91
N ASN A 612 -14.80 -3.59 -12.45
CA ASN A 612 -15.72 -4.65 -12.05
C ASN A 612 -15.67 -4.94 -10.54
N ASN A 613 -14.97 -4.14 -9.77
CA ASN A 613 -14.76 -4.38 -8.35
C ASN A 613 -15.95 -3.90 -7.51
N ILE A 614 -17.08 -4.59 -7.69
CA ILE A 614 -18.36 -4.39 -6.98
C ILE A 614 -18.81 -5.71 -6.34
N PRO A 615 -19.65 -5.66 -5.31
CA PRO A 615 -20.29 -6.86 -4.78
C PRO A 615 -21.08 -7.62 -5.86
N ALA A 616 -21.05 -8.96 -5.80
CA ALA A 616 -21.70 -9.79 -6.78
C ALA A 616 -23.22 -9.60 -6.78
N TYR A 617 -23.83 -9.75 -7.97
CA TYR A 617 -25.28 -9.78 -8.16
C TYR A 617 -26.05 -8.54 -7.70
N GLN A 618 -25.43 -7.35 -7.72
CA GLN A 618 -26.07 -6.08 -7.38
C GLN A 618 -27.29 -5.75 -8.30
N TYR A 619 -27.35 -6.37 -9.46
CA TYR A 619 -28.48 -6.18 -10.39
C TYR A 619 -29.75 -6.92 -10.01
N LEU A 620 -29.71 -7.88 -9.05
CA LEU A 620 -30.86 -8.67 -8.63
C LEU A 620 -31.64 -8.00 -7.49
N ALA A 621 -32.96 -8.14 -7.49
CA ALA A 621 -33.76 -7.99 -6.28
C ALA A 621 -33.42 -9.11 -5.31
N THR A 622 -33.23 -8.78 -4.04
CA THR A 622 -32.90 -9.75 -3.00
C THR A 622 -33.85 -9.67 -1.82
N TYR A 623 -33.93 -10.79 -1.10
CA TYR A 623 -34.71 -10.91 0.13
C TYR A 623 -33.78 -11.25 1.29
N THR A 624 -34.09 -10.72 2.45
CA THR A 624 -33.47 -11.10 3.72
C THR A 624 -34.38 -12.10 4.43
N LEU A 625 -33.79 -13.21 4.93
CA LEU A 625 -34.49 -14.33 5.57
C LEU A 625 -34.20 -14.42 7.08
N ASN A 626 -33.68 -13.36 7.70
CA ASN A 626 -33.31 -13.32 9.11
C ASN A 626 -34.40 -12.72 10.02
N ASN A 627 -35.56 -12.38 9.50
CA ASN A 627 -36.70 -11.90 10.25
C ASN A 627 -37.62 -13.08 10.66
N LEU A 628 -38.27 -12.94 11.79
CA LEU A 628 -39.22 -13.93 12.29
C LEU A 628 -40.64 -13.35 12.25
N TYR A 629 -41.57 -14.14 11.75
CA TYR A 629 -43.01 -13.90 11.87
C TYR A 629 -43.64 -15.12 12.55
N GLN A 630 -44.20 -14.95 13.75
CA GLN A 630 -44.77 -16.02 14.56
C GLN A 630 -43.81 -17.21 14.72
N ASN A 631 -42.53 -16.95 15.02
CA ASN A 631 -41.44 -17.92 15.16
C ASN A 631 -41.08 -18.68 13.87
N ASN A 632 -41.58 -18.29 12.71
CA ASN A 632 -41.19 -18.83 11.43
C ASN A 632 -40.31 -17.80 10.67
N VAL A 633 -39.35 -18.30 9.89
CA VAL A 633 -38.50 -17.44 9.06
C VAL A 633 -39.37 -16.71 8.03
N ALA A 634 -39.27 -15.39 8.01
CA ALA A 634 -39.97 -14.51 7.09
C ALA A 634 -38.99 -13.89 6.06
N ALA A 635 -39.43 -13.81 4.82
CA ALA A 635 -38.70 -13.14 3.76
C ALA A 635 -39.13 -11.68 3.67
N THR A 636 -38.18 -10.76 3.80
CA THR A 636 -38.41 -9.32 3.58
C THR A 636 -37.56 -8.84 2.42
N SER A 637 -38.13 -8.01 1.53
CA SER A 637 -37.38 -7.42 0.43
C SER A 637 -36.25 -6.56 0.99
N SER A 638 -35.01 -6.80 0.54
CA SER A 638 -33.82 -6.08 1.01
C SER A 638 -33.20 -5.15 -0.03
N ARG A 639 -33.49 -5.36 -1.31
CA ARG A 639 -32.95 -4.54 -2.39
C ARG A 639 -33.81 -4.56 -3.64
N LEU A 640 -33.92 -3.38 -4.30
CA LEU A 640 -34.53 -3.26 -5.62
C LEU A 640 -33.65 -3.85 -6.73
N ALA A 641 -34.23 -4.42 -7.75
CA ALA A 641 -33.52 -4.84 -8.96
C ALA A 641 -32.93 -3.63 -9.70
N SER A 642 -31.75 -3.82 -10.27
CA SER A 642 -31.10 -2.87 -11.19
C SER A 642 -30.70 -3.60 -12.50
N PRO A 643 -31.66 -3.91 -13.38
CA PRO A 643 -31.45 -4.80 -14.53
C PRO A 643 -30.53 -4.20 -15.61
N ASP A 644 -30.30 -2.90 -15.58
CA ASP A 644 -29.46 -2.17 -16.54
C ASP A 644 -28.04 -1.90 -15.99
N LEU A 645 -27.68 -2.51 -14.86
CA LEU A 645 -26.38 -2.31 -14.23
C LEU A 645 -25.24 -2.82 -15.13
N LYS A 646 -24.30 -1.93 -15.47
CA LYS A 646 -23.15 -2.18 -16.34
C LYS A 646 -21.82 -1.79 -15.68
N TRP A 647 -20.73 -2.04 -16.38
CA TRP A 647 -19.36 -1.68 -16.02
C TRP A 647 -19.20 -0.17 -15.81
N GLU A 648 -18.39 0.24 -14.83
CA GLU A 648 -17.81 1.58 -14.86
C GLU A 648 -16.76 1.62 -15.98
N THR A 649 -16.64 2.74 -16.66
CA THR A 649 -15.76 2.89 -17.83
C THR A 649 -14.77 4.02 -17.60
N ALA A 650 -13.46 3.75 -17.78
CA ALA A 650 -12.39 4.72 -17.70
C ALA A 650 -11.77 4.97 -19.08
N TYR A 651 -11.87 6.20 -19.57
CA TYR A 651 -11.21 6.69 -20.77
C TYR A 651 -9.90 7.35 -20.37
N MET A 652 -8.76 6.77 -20.79
CA MET A 652 -7.44 7.19 -20.38
C MET A 652 -6.66 7.75 -21.56
N ALA A 653 -6.12 8.97 -21.41
CA ALA A 653 -5.19 9.59 -22.35
C ALA A 653 -3.88 9.89 -21.63
N SER A 654 -2.74 9.60 -22.24
CA SER A 654 -1.41 9.88 -21.68
C SER A 654 -0.43 10.31 -22.76
N LEU A 655 0.40 11.31 -22.43
CA LEU A 655 1.52 11.77 -23.25
C LEU A 655 2.78 11.80 -22.38
N GLY A 656 3.88 11.23 -22.85
CA GLY A 656 5.10 11.12 -22.05
C GLY A 656 6.36 11.42 -22.84
N ILE A 657 7.39 11.87 -22.13
CA ILE A 657 8.74 12.08 -22.61
C ILE A 657 9.69 11.35 -21.69
N ASP A 658 10.52 10.47 -22.25
CA ASP A 658 11.63 9.83 -21.54
C ASP A 658 12.94 10.36 -22.11
N LEU A 659 13.86 10.74 -21.25
CA LEU A 659 15.09 11.43 -21.59
C LEU A 659 16.24 10.92 -20.71
N THR A 660 17.38 10.57 -21.31
CA THR A 660 18.62 10.29 -20.58
C THR A 660 19.72 11.25 -21.02
N PHE A 661 20.27 12.02 -20.11
CA PHE A 661 21.41 12.90 -20.34
C PHE A 661 22.72 12.21 -19.96
N ILE A 662 23.74 12.37 -20.79
CA ILE A 662 25.13 11.92 -20.59
C ILE A 662 25.23 10.49 -20.00
N LYS A 663 24.25 9.62 -20.29
CA LYS A 663 24.12 8.25 -19.76
C LYS A 663 24.06 8.13 -18.24
N ARG A 664 23.77 9.23 -17.51
CA ARG A 664 23.80 9.29 -16.05
C ARG A 664 22.56 9.89 -15.41
N ILE A 665 21.75 10.62 -16.16
CA ILE A 665 20.58 11.30 -15.64
C ILE A 665 19.38 10.86 -16.47
N ASP A 666 18.52 10.06 -15.87
CA ASP A 666 17.26 9.61 -16.44
C ASP A 666 16.12 10.49 -15.95
N MET A 667 15.33 11.02 -16.88
CA MET A 667 14.17 11.87 -16.60
C MET A 667 12.95 11.33 -17.32
N SER A 668 11.79 11.41 -16.68
CA SER A 668 10.51 11.16 -17.33
C SER A 668 9.48 12.20 -16.91
N ILE A 669 8.69 12.65 -17.87
CA ILE A 669 7.55 13.55 -17.68
C ILE A 669 6.33 12.90 -18.30
N ASP A 670 5.26 12.76 -17.54
CA ASP A 670 3.98 12.21 -17.98
C ASP A 670 2.87 13.23 -17.75
N LEU A 671 2.09 13.48 -18.78
CA LEU A 671 0.82 14.20 -18.73
C LEU A 671 -0.30 13.20 -18.92
N TYR A 672 -1.31 13.24 -18.06
CA TYR A 672 -2.43 12.29 -18.17
C TYR A 672 -3.79 12.94 -17.89
N GLN A 673 -4.82 12.35 -18.48
CA GLN A 673 -6.22 12.57 -18.15
C GLN A 673 -6.96 11.24 -18.16
N THR A 674 -7.76 11.00 -17.13
CA THR A 674 -8.66 9.85 -17.02
C THR A 674 -10.07 10.36 -16.73
N ASP A 675 -11.00 10.04 -17.60
CA ASP A 675 -12.44 10.30 -17.44
C ASP A 675 -13.15 9.00 -17.07
N ASN A 676 -13.52 8.88 -15.80
CA ASN A 676 -14.30 7.74 -15.30
C ASN A 676 -15.79 8.09 -15.40
N THR A 677 -16.52 7.29 -16.14
CA THR A 677 -17.95 7.49 -16.43
C THR A 677 -18.76 6.27 -16.00
N ASP A 678 -20.07 6.44 -15.96
CA ASP A 678 -20.98 5.36 -15.55
C ASP A 678 -20.68 4.81 -14.16
N LEU A 679 -20.25 5.69 -13.24
CA LEU A 679 -19.90 5.29 -11.87
C LEU A 679 -21.11 4.68 -11.17
N LEU A 680 -20.85 3.62 -10.43
CA LEU A 680 -21.84 2.92 -9.64
C LEU A 680 -22.12 3.70 -8.36
N LEU A 681 -23.35 4.18 -8.23
CA LEU A 681 -23.80 4.99 -7.08
C LEU A 681 -25.11 4.46 -6.52
N ASP A 682 -25.24 4.56 -5.22
CA ASP A 682 -26.51 4.38 -4.53
C ASP A 682 -27.33 5.67 -4.67
N VAL A 683 -28.31 5.64 -5.55
CA VAL A 683 -29.20 6.78 -5.83
C VAL A 683 -30.43 6.69 -4.92
N PRO A 684 -30.77 7.75 -4.16
CA PRO A 684 -31.98 7.78 -3.37
C PRO A 684 -33.25 7.53 -4.21
N VAL A 685 -34.22 6.81 -3.65
CA VAL A 685 -35.53 6.60 -4.26
C VAL A 685 -36.65 7.04 -3.29
N ALA A 686 -37.83 7.35 -3.82
CA ALA A 686 -38.95 7.73 -2.98
C ALA A 686 -39.28 6.64 -1.96
N PRO A 687 -39.43 6.98 -0.66
CA PRO A 687 -39.74 5.98 0.39
C PRO A 687 -41.04 5.17 0.12
N SER A 688 -41.94 5.68 -0.70
CA SER A 688 -43.14 4.97 -1.17
C SER A 688 -42.83 3.68 -1.95
N THR A 689 -41.61 3.52 -2.46
CA THR A 689 -41.13 2.27 -3.08
C THR A 689 -40.87 1.16 -2.08
N GLY A 690 -40.82 1.47 -0.78
CA GLY A 690 -40.38 0.57 0.27
C GLY A 690 -38.85 0.47 0.43
N PHE A 691 -38.08 1.30 -0.28
CA PHE A 691 -36.62 1.33 -0.26
C PHE A 691 -36.13 2.77 -0.15
N PHE A 692 -34.88 2.93 0.32
CA PHE A 692 -34.27 4.26 0.42
C PHE A 692 -33.31 4.54 -0.74
N LYS A 693 -32.79 3.50 -1.41
CA LYS A 693 -31.80 3.64 -2.47
C LYS A 693 -31.84 2.47 -3.46
N VAL A 694 -31.29 2.72 -4.65
CA VAL A 694 -31.03 1.72 -5.69
C VAL A 694 -29.66 1.99 -6.31
N THR A 695 -28.85 0.95 -6.53
CA THR A 695 -27.54 1.11 -7.18
C THR A 695 -27.73 1.27 -8.68
N LYS A 696 -27.19 2.36 -9.26
CA LYS A 696 -27.24 2.68 -10.69
C LYS A 696 -25.91 3.19 -11.21
N ASN A 697 -25.73 3.15 -12.52
CA ASN A 697 -24.62 3.83 -13.20
C ASN A 697 -25.01 5.31 -13.39
N ALA A 698 -24.55 6.20 -12.49
CA ALA A 698 -25.06 7.57 -12.39
C ALA A 698 -24.02 8.56 -11.85
N GLY A 699 -22.92 8.75 -12.54
CA GLY A 699 -21.92 9.73 -12.12
C GLY A 699 -20.69 9.68 -13.00
N SER A 700 -19.84 10.71 -12.89
CA SER A 700 -18.57 10.75 -13.60
C SER A 700 -17.55 11.62 -12.83
N VAL A 701 -16.29 11.18 -12.88
CA VAL A 701 -15.15 11.85 -12.23
C VAL A 701 -13.98 11.92 -13.20
N ARG A 702 -13.33 13.08 -13.28
CA ARG A 702 -12.11 13.32 -14.05
C ARG A 702 -10.91 13.45 -13.12
N ASN A 703 -9.83 12.71 -13.44
CA ASN A 703 -8.50 12.92 -12.89
C ASN A 703 -7.58 13.40 -14.02
N ARG A 704 -6.80 14.45 -13.78
CA ARG A 704 -5.76 14.91 -14.69
C ARG A 704 -4.53 15.35 -13.90
N GLY A 705 -3.35 15.14 -14.47
CA GLY A 705 -2.16 15.50 -13.72
C GLY A 705 -0.87 15.44 -14.52
N ILE A 706 0.19 15.74 -13.78
CA ILE A 706 1.56 15.75 -14.27
C ILE A 706 2.40 14.91 -13.32
N GLU A 707 3.19 14.02 -13.85
CA GLU A 707 4.19 13.24 -13.11
C GLU A 707 5.58 13.60 -13.63
N PHE A 708 6.52 13.79 -12.71
CA PHE A 708 7.92 14.02 -13.02
C PHE A 708 8.79 13.07 -12.21
N ARG A 709 9.79 12.50 -12.85
CA ARG A 709 10.81 11.67 -12.23
C ARG A 709 12.18 12.02 -12.77
N ILE A 710 13.17 12.04 -11.89
CA ILE A 710 14.59 12.14 -12.24
C ILE A 710 15.37 11.17 -11.37
N ASP A 711 16.24 10.36 -12.00
CA ASP A 711 17.21 9.52 -11.34
C ASP A 711 18.59 9.91 -11.90
N ALA A 712 19.52 10.23 -11.02
CA ALA A 712 20.86 10.66 -11.40
C ALA A 712 21.91 9.82 -10.70
N ASN A 713 22.82 9.27 -11.48
CA ASN A 713 24.09 8.74 -10.98
C ASN A 713 25.09 9.90 -10.91
N VAL A 714 25.21 10.52 -9.74
CA VAL A 714 26.00 11.75 -9.52
C VAL A 714 27.50 11.45 -9.50
N ILE A 715 27.87 10.37 -8.81
CA ILE A 715 29.27 9.90 -8.71
C ILE A 715 29.30 8.41 -9.03
N ASP A 716 30.14 8.02 -9.95
CA ASP A 716 30.46 6.64 -10.27
C ASP A 716 31.97 6.55 -10.52
N MET A 717 32.69 6.30 -9.44
CA MET A 717 34.14 6.17 -9.41
C MET A 717 34.51 4.92 -8.64
N ASN A 718 35.60 4.28 -8.95
CA ASN A 718 36.10 2.99 -8.46
C ASN A 718 35.69 2.54 -7.02
N LYS A 719 35.53 3.47 -6.07
CA LYS A 719 35.15 3.16 -4.67
C LYS A 719 33.96 3.98 -4.17
N TRP A 720 33.52 4.95 -4.96
CA TRP A 720 32.45 5.85 -4.61
C TRP A 720 31.33 5.77 -5.63
N ARG A 721 30.14 5.53 -5.15
CA ARG A 721 28.92 5.65 -5.95
C ARG A 721 27.90 6.47 -5.21
N TRP A 722 27.28 7.42 -5.90
CA TRP A 722 26.18 8.22 -5.37
C TRP A 722 25.08 8.33 -6.39
N ASP A 723 23.95 7.72 -6.05
CA ASP A 723 22.71 7.79 -6.82
C ASP A 723 21.69 8.64 -6.06
N ILE A 724 20.93 9.48 -6.77
CA ILE A 724 19.83 10.25 -6.23
C ILE A 724 18.63 10.15 -7.15
N GLY A 725 17.46 9.90 -6.58
CA GLY A 725 16.17 9.87 -7.25
C GLY A 725 15.21 10.88 -6.64
N PHE A 726 14.47 11.58 -7.48
CA PHE A 726 13.37 12.46 -7.09
C PHE A 726 12.14 12.14 -7.93
N ASN A 727 10.99 12.08 -7.30
CA ASN A 727 9.73 11.94 -8.02
C ASN A 727 8.65 12.83 -7.39
N ILE A 728 7.76 13.33 -8.23
CA ILE A 728 6.62 14.14 -7.82
C ILE A 728 5.43 13.88 -8.76
N GLY A 729 4.24 13.79 -8.19
CA GLY A 729 2.99 13.69 -8.91
C GLY A 729 2.01 14.77 -8.45
N LEU A 730 1.46 15.50 -9.41
CA LEU A 730 0.36 16.44 -9.21
C LEU A 730 -0.90 15.81 -9.79
N ASN A 731 -1.99 15.79 -9.03
CA ASN A 731 -3.29 15.30 -9.51
C ASN A 731 -4.39 16.30 -9.17
N GLN A 732 -5.28 16.54 -10.12
CA GLN A 732 -6.51 17.28 -9.92
C GLN A 732 -7.70 16.34 -10.16
N ASN A 733 -8.46 16.07 -9.11
CA ASN A 733 -9.72 15.36 -9.19
C ASN A 733 -10.88 16.34 -9.39
N ARG A 734 -11.88 15.97 -10.19
CA ARG A 734 -13.08 16.78 -10.41
C ARG A 734 -14.29 15.90 -10.72
N VAL A 735 -15.36 16.06 -9.97
CA VAL A 735 -16.67 15.50 -10.30
C VAL A 735 -17.21 16.20 -11.53
N THR A 736 -17.52 15.47 -12.60
CA THR A 736 -18.01 16.02 -13.86
C THR A 736 -19.51 15.80 -14.04
N LYS A 737 -20.06 14.79 -13.34
CA LYS A 737 -21.50 14.51 -13.35
C LYS A 737 -21.92 13.87 -12.03
N THR A 738 -23.07 14.33 -11.49
CA THR A 738 -23.78 13.69 -10.36
C THR A 738 -25.14 13.15 -10.84
N PRO A 739 -25.77 12.22 -10.10
CA PRO A 739 -27.14 11.78 -10.39
C PRO A 739 -28.09 12.96 -10.47
N ASP A 740 -28.85 13.04 -11.57
CA ASP A 740 -29.82 14.12 -11.82
C ASP A 740 -29.28 15.56 -11.62
N HIS A 741 -27.95 15.73 -11.70
CA HIS A 741 -27.22 17.00 -11.41
C HIS A 741 -27.40 17.49 -9.97
N ILE A 742 -27.80 16.62 -9.02
CA ILE A 742 -28.02 16.97 -7.63
C ILE A 742 -26.76 16.63 -6.81
N PRO A 743 -26.24 17.56 -6.00
CA PRO A 743 -25.15 17.25 -5.06
C PRO A 743 -25.63 16.26 -3.97
N PHE A 744 -24.72 15.43 -3.49
CA PHE A 744 -25.00 14.55 -2.35
C PHE A 744 -23.84 14.52 -1.35
N LEU A 745 -24.15 14.08 -0.13
CA LEU A 745 -23.18 14.00 0.95
C LEU A 745 -22.72 12.56 1.16
N GLN A 746 -21.42 12.41 1.45
CA GLN A 746 -20.84 11.22 2.01
C GLN A 746 -20.54 11.51 3.49
N THR A 747 -21.14 10.76 4.39
CA THR A 747 -21.06 11.04 5.83
C THR A 747 -20.58 9.81 6.60
N ALA A 748 -19.63 10.01 7.52
CA ALA A 748 -19.28 9.04 8.55
C ALA A 748 -19.05 9.80 9.87
N ILE A 749 -19.53 9.25 10.97
CA ILE A 749 -19.41 9.81 12.31
C ILE A 749 -19.72 11.33 12.32
N ASP A 750 -20.87 11.71 11.73
CA ASP A 750 -21.38 13.08 11.61
C ASP A 750 -20.55 14.06 10.77
N VAL A 751 -19.41 13.63 10.22
CA VAL A 751 -18.56 14.43 9.34
C VAL A 751 -18.87 14.15 7.88
N SER A 752 -18.99 15.18 7.06
CA SER A 752 -19.44 15.06 5.68
C SER A 752 -18.47 15.63 4.67
N GLN A 753 -18.39 14.96 3.52
CA GLN A 753 -17.81 15.47 2.27
C GLN A 753 -18.93 15.61 1.23
N GLN A 754 -18.92 16.69 0.46
CA GLN A 754 -19.92 16.94 -0.59
C GLN A 754 -19.39 16.51 -1.95
N VAL A 755 -20.14 15.66 -2.64
CA VAL A 755 -19.93 15.32 -4.04
C VAL A 755 -20.80 16.24 -4.88
N LYS A 756 -20.17 17.23 -5.54
CA LYS A 756 -20.84 18.25 -6.35
C LYS A 756 -20.07 18.45 -7.66
N GLU A 757 -20.80 18.65 -8.76
CA GLU A 757 -20.19 18.94 -10.06
C GLU A 757 -19.26 20.15 -9.99
N GLY A 758 -18.10 20.01 -10.61
CA GLY A 758 -17.07 21.03 -10.61
C GLY A 758 -16.14 21.04 -9.41
N GLN A 759 -16.41 20.25 -8.37
CA GLN A 759 -15.61 20.13 -7.16
C GLN A 759 -14.80 18.84 -7.13
N ASP A 760 -13.85 18.76 -6.18
CA ASP A 760 -13.13 17.54 -5.84
C ASP A 760 -14.06 16.59 -5.10
N ILE A 761 -13.89 15.27 -5.34
CA ILE A 761 -14.71 14.21 -4.72
C ILE A 761 -14.61 14.21 -3.18
N TYR A 762 -13.49 14.67 -2.63
CA TYR A 762 -13.21 14.74 -1.20
C TYR A 762 -13.34 16.15 -0.62
N SER A 763 -14.31 16.94 -1.14
CA SER A 763 -14.58 18.29 -0.67
C SER A 763 -15.25 18.28 0.70
N TRP A 764 -14.58 18.78 1.73
CA TRP A 764 -15.11 18.92 3.08
C TRP A 764 -16.29 19.89 3.13
N TYR A 765 -17.43 19.44 3.64
CA TYR A 765 -18.68 20.19 3.72
C TYR A 765 -19.12 20.32 5.18
N MET A 766 -18.95 21.51 5.74
CA MET A 766 -19.24 21.80 7.16
C MET A 766 -19.38 23.29 7.39
N LYS A 767 -19.79 23.67 8.60
CA LYS A 767 -19.83 25.06 9.05
C LYS A 767 -18.42 25.60 9.19
N GLU A 768 -18.20 26.85 8.74
CA GLU A 768 -16.86 27.43 8.69
C GLU A 768 -16.57 28.22 9.97
N TRP A 769 -15.53 27.84 10.67
CA TRP A 769 -15.03 28.47 11.89
C TRP A 769 -14.41 29.84 11.56
N ALA A 770 -14.80 30.88 12.31
CA ALA A 770 -14.32 32.26 12.14
C ALA A 770 -13.34 32.71 13.24
N GLY A 771 -13.14 31.89 14.28
CA GLY A 771 -12.25 32.21 15.39
C GLY A 771 -12.99 32.41 16.71
N VAL A 772 -12.38 33.20 17.60
CA VAL A 772 -12.86 33.53 18.94
C VAL A 772 -13.14 35.02 19.03
N ASN A 773 -14.24 35.37 19.62
CA ASN A 773 -14.55 36.79 19.91
C ASN A 773 -13.58 37.32 20.99
N PRO A 774 -12.75 38.32 20.69
CA PRO A 774 -11.77 38.87 21.64
C PRO A 774 -12.40 39.56 22.85
N ASP A 775 -13.64 40.06 22.71
CA ASP A 775 -14.28 40.83 23.76
C ASP A 775 -14.89 39.94 24.84
N ASN A 776 -15.39 38.75 24.49
CA ASN A 776 -16.15 37.89 25.40
C ASN A 776 -15.77 36.42 25.38
N GLY A 777 -14.84 36.00 24.48
CA GLY A 777 -14.36 34.64 24.38
C GLY A 777 -15.33 33.63 23.73
N ASP A 778 -16.40 34.07 23.13
CA ASP A 778 -17.36 33.21 22.45
C ASP A 778 -16.76 32.63 21.16
N PRO A 779 -17.13 31.38 20.80
CA PRO A 779 -16.82 30.83 19.47
C PRO A 779 -17.55 31.61 18.39
N LEU A 780 -16.92 31.77 17.22
CA LEU A 780 -17.52 32.44 16.08
C LEU A 780 -17.48 31.55 14.84
N TRP A 781 -18.59 31.55 14.10
CA TRP A 781 -18.70 30.94 12.77
C TRP A 781 -19.09 32.01 11.74
N TYR A 782 -18.59 31.87 10.51
CA TYR A 782 -19.04 32.72 9.44
C TYR A 782 -20.51 32.46 9.11
N MET A 783 -21.27 33.56 8.92
CA MET A 783 -22.65 33.48 8.46
C MET A 783 -22.69 33.10 6.99
N VAL A 784 -23.39 32.02 6.69
CA VAL A 784 -23.51 31.41 5.36
C VAL A 784 -25.00 31.14 5.09
N ASP A 785 -25.47 31.44 3.90
CA ASP A 785 -26.84 31.15 3.44
C ASP A 785 -27.02 29.66 3.05
N GLU A 786 -28.24 29.25 2.66
CA GLU A 786 -28.56 27.89 2.23
C GLU A 786 -27.79 27.45 0.98
N ASP A 787 -27.39 28.41 0.12
CA ASP A 787 -26.64 28.15 -1.10
C ASP A 787 -25.11 28.04 -0.86
N GLY A 788 -24.66 28.29 0.37
CA GLY A 788 -23.23 28.24 0.77
C GLY A 788 -22.47 29.54 0.51
N ASN A 789 -23.16 30.68 0.28
CA ASN A 789 -22.51 31.99 0.11
C ASN A 789 -22.37 32.70 1.47
N TYR A 790 -21.33 33.51 1.61
CA TYR A 790 -21.20 34.38 2.80
C TYR A 790 -22.26 35.48 2.85
N ILE A 791 -22.83 35.67 4.02
CA ILE A 791 -23.66 36.82 4.31
C ILE A 791 -22.70 37.97 4.67
N LEU A 792 -22.74 39.04 3.90
CA LEU A 792 -21.86 40.20 4.01
C LEU A 792 -22.57 41.35 4.73
N ASP A 793 -21.80 42.17 5.47
CA ASP A 793 -22.27 43.44 6.03
C ASP A 793 -22.36 44.54 4.97
N ALA A 794 -22.80 45.71 5.34
CA ALA A 794 -22.93 46.87 4.45
C ALA A 794 -21.56 47.36 3.87
N ALA A 795 -20.44 46.99 4.47
CA ALA A 795 -19.09 47.27 4.02
C ALA A 795 -18.48 46.16 3.16
N GLY A 796 -19.20 45.04 2.96
CA GLY A 796 -18.73 43.91 2.17
C GLY A 796 -17.88 42.90 2.97
N ASN A 797 -17.79 43.03 4.28
CA ASN A 797 -17.06 42.05 5.12
C ASN A 797 -17.95 40.87 5.47
N LYS A 798 -17.35 39.67 5.67
CA LYS A 798 -18.07 38.50 6.13
C LYS A 798 -18.60 38.70 7.54
N THR A 799 -19.90 38.47 7.73
CA THR A 799 -20.51 38.47 9.08
C THR A 799 -20.27 37.18 9.82
N THR A 800 -20.31 37.23 11.15
CA THR A 800 -20.12 36.10 12.05
C THR A 800 -21.25 35.98 13.05
N THR A 801 -21.45 34.75 13.60
CA THR A 801 -22.39 34.46 14.66
C THR A 801 -21.72 33.59 15.71
N ASN A 802 -22.18 33.73 16.97
CA ASN A 802 -21.82 32.81 18.06
C ASN A 802 -22.88 31.68 18.27
N ASP A 803 -23.94 31.69 17.47
CA ASP A 803 -24.92 30.59 17.43
C ASP A 803 -24.58 29.61 16.30
N TYR A 804 -24.13 28.41 16.67
CA TYR A 804 -23.80 27.34 15.71
C TYR A 804 -24.97 27.02 14.77
N ASN A 805 -26.22 27.10 15.24
CA ASN A 805 -27.40 26.73 14.46
C ASN A 805 -27.86 27.84 13.49
N ALA A 806 -27.39 29.06 13.65
CA ALA A 806 -27.78 30.21 12.82
C ALA A 806 -27.04 30.28 11.47
N THR A 807 -26.15 29.34 11.15
CA THR A 807 -25.38 29.33 9.89
C THR A 807 -25.46 27.99 9.19
N HIS A 808 -25.23 27.96 7.89
CA HIS A 808 -25.24 26.79 7.05
C HIS A 808 -23.83 26.26 6.75
N ALA A 809 -23.75 25.00 6.31
CA ALA A 809 -22.50 24.38 5.88
C ALA A 809 -22.12 24.80 4.46
N ARG A 810 -20.83 24.79 4.19
CA ARG A 810 -20.25 25.05 2.87
C ARG A 810 -19.01 24.20 2.63
N VAL A 811 -18.49 24.21 1.41
CA VAL A 811 -17.21 23.58 1.12
C VAL A 811 -16.06 24.46 1.65
N VAL A 812 -15.24 23.88 2.53
CA VAL A 812 -14.17 24.57 3.27
C VAL A 812 -12.76 24.07 2.95
N GLY A 813 -12.63 23.10 2.04
CA GLY A 813 -11.35 22.52 1.63
C GLY A 813 -11.50 21.15 1.02
N THR A 814 -10.39 20.48 0.73
CA THR A 814 -10.37 19.12 0.19
C THR A 814 -9.32 18.26 0.89
N ALA A 815 -9.61 16.95 0.99
CA ALA A 815 -8.63 15.97 1.48
C ALA A 815 -7.65 15.52 0.37
N SER A 816 -7.89 15.86 -0.89
CA SER A 816 -6.97 15.55 -1.98
C SER A 816 -5.70 16.40 -1.87
N PRO A 817 -4.50 15.78 -1.94
CA PRO A 817 -3.25 16.53 -1.98
C PRO A 817 -3.08 17.26 -3.32
N LYS A 818 -2.43 18.41 -3.28
CA LYS A 818 -2.01 19.15 -4.50
C LYS A 818 -0.87 18.42 -5.20
N PHE A 819 0.06 17.89 -4.42
CA PHE A 819 1.15 17.05 -4.92
C PHE A 819 1.69 16.11 -3.83
N SER A 820 2.28 15.01 -4.28
CA SER A 820 2.99 14.05 -3.43
C SER A 820 4.19 13.47 -4.17
N GLY A 821 5.16 12.95 -3.42
CA GLY A 821 6.36 12.39 -4.02
C GLY A 821 7.39 11.91 -3.00
N GLY A 822 8.64 11.73 -3.46
CA GLY A 822 9.73 11.29 -2.62
C GLY A 822 11.11 11.68 -3.15
N ILE A 823 12.09 11.68 -2.25
CA ILE A 823 13.50 11.81 -2.57
C ILE A 823 14.20 10.58 -2.01
N ASN A 824 14.93 9.88 -2.86
CA ASN A 824 15.66 8.68 -2.51
C ASN A 824 17.13 8.90 -2.84
N THR A 825 18.05 8.57 -1.94
CA THR A 825 19.47 8.66 -2.23
C THR A 825 20.22 7.47 -1.68
N GLN A 826 21.21 7.02 -2.42
CA GLN A 826 22.09 5.93 -2.06
C GLN A 826 23.52 6.36 -2.27
N VAL A 827 24.34 6.22 -1.21
CA VAL A 827 25.77 6.47 -1.26
C VAL A 827 26.48 5.18 -0.86
N SER A 828 27.48 4.77 -1.64
CA SER A 828 28.34 3.65 -1.26
C SER A 828 29.82 4.03 -1.38
N TRP A 829 30.62 3.54 -0.43
CA TRP A 829 32.05 3.74 -0.39
C TRP A 829 32.77 2.53 0.22
N ASN A 830 33.57 1.85 -0.60
CA ASN A 830 34.44 0.75 -0.15
C ASN A 830 33.71 -0.31 0.71
N GLY A 831 32.52 -0.72 0.28
CA GLY A 831 31.65 -1.66 0.97
C GLY A 831 30.67 -1.04 1.98
N ILE A 832 30.92 0.16 2.49
CA ILE A 832 29.93 0.89 3.30
C ILE A 832 28.86 1.45 2.37
N PHE A 833 27.59 1.31 2.75
CA PHE A 833 26.47 1.94 2.03
C PHE A 833 25.51 2.64 2.97
N VAL A 834 24.88 3.68 2.47
CA VAL A 834 23.82 4.44 3.14
C VAL A 834 22.69 4.66 2.15
N HIS A 835 21.49 4.18 2.48
CA HIS A 835 20.26 4.44 1.74
C HIS A 835 19.36 5.35 2.57
N ILE A 836 18.78 6.37 1.95
CA ILE A 836 17.84 7.28 2.59
C ILE A 836 16.62 7.41 1.68
N ASN A 837 15.45 7.13 2.22
CA ASN A 837 14.16 7.27 1.54
C ASN A 837 13.30 8.29 2.28
N THR A 838 12.70 9.20 1.53
CA THR A 838 11.77 10.20 2.08
C THR A 838 10.46 10.18 1.29
N ASN A 839 9.40 10.62 1.93
CA ASN A 839 8.13 10.91 1.25
C ASN A 839 7.53 12.22 1.76
N PHE A 840 6.77 12.87 0.88
CA PHE A 840 6.06 14.11 1.20
C PHE A 840 4.68 14.15 0.55
N VAL A 841 3.76 14.80 1.25
CA VAL A 841 2.42 15.15 0.77
C VAL A 841 2.16 16.61 1.10
N TYR A 842 1.53 17.35 0.19
CA TYR A 842 1.28 18.78 0.38
C TYR A 842 -0.11 19.19 -0.08
N GLY A 843 -0.77 20.04 0.73
CA GLY A 843 -1.95 20.79 0.38
C GLY A 843 -3.28 20.08 0.60
N ASN A 844 -3.28 18.91 1.23
CA ASN A 844 -4.48 18.21 1.70
C ASN A 844 -4.95 18.73 3.05
N LYS A 845 -6.26 18.57 3.33
CA LYS A 845 -6.87 18.87 4.62
C LYS A 845 -7.33 17.60 5.31
N ILE A 846 -7.05 17.49 6.60
CA ILE A 846 -7.44 16.37 7.46
C ILE A 846 -8.42 16.88 8.51
N TYR A 847 -9.56 16.20 8.65
CA TYR A 847 -10.48 16.45 9.74
C TYR A 847 -10.08 15.61 10.96
N ASN A 848 -9.69 16.28 12.04
CA ASN A 848 -9.24 15.66 13.28
C ASN A 848 -10.42 15.48 14.25
N LYS A 849 -11.18 14.38 14.07
CA LYS A 849 -12.36 14.05 14.88
C LYS A 849 -12.02 13.86 16.37
N THR A 850 -10.83 13.33 16.67
CA THR A 850 -10.38 13.13 18.05
C THR A 850 -10.39 14.42 18.86
N ARG A 851 -10.13 15.58 18.24
CA ARG A 851 -10.14 16.88 18.93
C ARG A 851 -11.53 17.33 19.36
N GLU A 852 -12.62 16.87 18.74
CA GLU A 852 -13.97 17.21 19.20
C GLU A 852 -14.22 16.73 20.65
N THR A 853 -13.53 15.67 21.06
CA THR A 853 -13.59 15.12 22.43
C THR A 853 -12.48 15.65 23.32
N THR A 854 -11.25 15.71 22.79
CA THR A 854 -10.04 16.00 23.58
C THR A 854 -9.65 17.49 23.60
N ASP A 855 -10.32 18.32 22.79
CA ASP A 855 -10.17 19.79 22.74
C ASP A 855 -11.59 20.43 22.71
N ALA A 856 -12.36 20.15 23.74
CA ALA A 856 -13.81 20.31 23.75
C ALA A 856 -14.33 21.48 24.59
N ASP A 857 -13.46 22.36 25.08
CA ASP A 857 -13.77 23.58 25.82
C ASP A 857 -14.78 23.38 27.00
N GLY A 858 -14.70 22.23 27.67
CA GLY A 858 -15.53 21.90 28.83
C GLY A 858 -16.75 21.01 28.53
N ALA A 859 -16.92 20.52 27.29
CA ALA A 859 -17.99 19.59 26.96
C ALA A 859 -17.88 18.24 27.69
N TYR A 860 -16.67 17.76 27.89
CA TYR A 860 -16.36 16.45 28.48
C TYR A 860 -15.55 16.64 29.77
N MET A 861 -16.26 16.79 30.87
CA MET A 861 -15.69 17.02 32.21
C MET A 861 -15.06 15.79 32.86
N ASP A 862 -15.29 14.64 32.26
CA ASP A 862 -14.88 13.32 32.73
C ASP A 862 -13.88 12.63 31.74
N TYR A 863 -13.36 13.39 30.78
CA TYR A 863 -12.28 12.95 29.88
C TYR A 863 -11.07 13.87 30.01
N ASN A 864 -9.87 13.29 29.89
CA ASN A 864 -8.65 14.08 29.78
C ASN A 864 -8.67 14.94 28.50
N GLN A 865 -7.99 16.06 28.52
CA GLN A 865 -7.97 17.03 27.43
C GLN A 865 -6.55 17.20 26.87
N MET A 866 -6.46 17.67 25.62
CA MET A 866 -5.18 18.04 25.02
C MET A 866 -4.56 19.23 25.73
N SER A 867 -3.24 19.15 25.99
CA SER A 867 -2.47 20.24 26.53
C SER A 867 -2.24 21.32 25.48
N LEU A 868 -2.83 22.52 25.65
CA LEU A 868 -2.61 23.67 24.78
C LEU A 868 -1.23 24.31 25.02
N VAL A 869 -0.75 24.34 26.27
CA VAL A 869 0.53 24.93 26.68
C VAL A 869 1.72 24.26 25.98
N HIS A 870 1.64 22.93 25.80
CA HIS A 870 2.68 22.15 25.15
C HIS A 870 2.43 21.91 23.67
N SER A 871 1.37 22.52 23.10
CA SER A 871 1.09 22.45 21.68
C SER A 871 2.17 23.18 20.88
N LYS A 872 2.76 22.53 19.90
CA LYS A 872 3.68 23.15 18.93
C LYS A 872 2.97 24.13 17.98
N GLN A 873 1.63 24.20 18.06
CA GLN A 873 0.79 25.07 17.23
C GLN A 873 0.70 26.50 17.75
N GLY A 874 1.21 26.77 18.97
CA GLY A 874 1.09 28.09 19.60
C GLY A 874 -0.34 28.42 20.01
N TRP A 875 -1.12 27.41 20.38
CA TRP A 875 -2.51 27.57 20.80
C TRP A 875 -2.62 28.24 22.16
N THR A 876 -3.62 29.14 22.29
CA THR A 876 -3.95 29.87 23.50
C THR A 876 -5.45 29.83 23.73
N ARG A 877 -5.88 29.74 24.99
CA ARG A 877 -7.28 29.86 25.39
C ARG A 877 -7.58 31.30 25.79
N TRP A 878 -8.78 31.76 25.45
CA TRP A 878 -9.27 33.08 25.88
C TRP A 878 -9.52 33.09 27.40
N GLU A 879 -8.99 34.08 28.09
CA GLU A 879 -9.10 34.26 29.55
C GLU A 879 -9.76 35.60 29.91
N LYS A 880 -9.52 36.65 29.14
CA LYS A 880 -10.01 38.02 29.44
C LYS A 880 -10.27 38.83 28.17
N PRO A 881 -11.13 39.88 28.23
CA PRO A 881 -11.38 40.78 27.13
C PRO A 881 -10.09 41.37 26.55
N GLY A 882 -10.00 41.35 25.22
CA GLY A 882 -8.84 41.80 24.46
C GLY A 882 -7.85 40.66 24.10
N ASP A 883 -8.03 39.44 24.59
CA ASP A 883 -7.18 38.31 24.25
C ASP A 883 -7.40 37.91 22.79
N ASN A 884 -6.33 37.81 22.01
CA ASN A 884 -6.33 37.23 20.68
C ASN A 884 -6.06 35.70 20.76
N ALA A 885 -7.06 34.96 21.18
CA ALA A 885 -6.95 33.53 21.48
C ALA A 885 -7.35 32.64 20.29
N THR A 886 -6.75 31.45 20.21
CA THR A 886 -7.11 30.43 19.21
C THR A 886 -8.26 29.54 19.66
N HIS A 887 -8.49 29.42 20.98
CA HIS A 887 -9.55 28.61 21.61
C HIS A 887 -10.47 29.50 22.43
N PRO A 888 -11.79 29.27 22.40
CA PRO A 888 -12.76 30.03 23.14
C PRO A 888 -12.59 29.83 24.66
N LYS A 889 -13.30 30.61 25.44
CA LYS A 889 -13.43 30.38 26.86
C LYS A 889 -13.98 28.99 27.11
N ALA A 890 -13.44 28.29 28.12
CA ALA A 890 -13.97 27.00 28.53
C ALA A 890 -15.21 27.19 29.39
N ILE A 891 -16.28 26.45 29.09
CA ILE A 891 -17.56 26.50 29.81
C ILE A 891 -17.99 25.07 30.14
N SER A 892 -18.35 24.81 31.38
CA SER A 892 -18.90 23.51 31.83
C SER A 892 -20.10 23.12 30.94
N ALA A 893 -20.09 21.86 30.44
CA ALA A 893 -21.05 21.29 29.48
C ALA A 893 -21.04 21.95 28.09
N ASN A 894 -20.18 22.93 27.84
CA ASN A 894 -19.99 23.63 26.55
C ASN A 894 -21.29 23.99 25.82
N GLU A 895 -22.19 24.73 26.48
CA GLU A 895 -23.46 25.22 25.89
C GLU A 895 -23.25 26.04 24.60
N SER A 896 -22.04 26.55 24.39
CA SER A 896 -21.69 27.26 23.15
C SER A 896 -21.53 26.38 21.93
N HIS A 897 -21.53 25.04 22.08
CA HIS A 897 -21.30 24.07 21.01
C HIS A 897 -20.01 24.30 20.23
N SER A 898 -18.97 24.88 20.85
CA SER A 898 -17.70 25.19 20.18
C SER A 898 -16.99 23.95 19.64
N ASN A 899 -17.23 22.76 20.23
CA ASN A 899 -16.72 21.46 19.76
C ASN A 899 -17.60 20.77 18.70
N ALA A 900 -18.64 21.42 18.20
CA ALA A 900 -19.46 20.86 17.12
C ALA A 900 -18.68 20.77 15.80
N VAL A 901 -19.12 19.87 14.91
CA VAL A 901 -18.50 19.60 13.61
C VAL A 901 -18.35 20.90 12.81
N SER A 902 -17.12 21.35 12.62
CA SER A 902 -16.81 22.57 11.87
C SER A 902 -15.36 22.57 11.38
N SER A 903 -15.01 23.57 10.56
CA SER A 903 -13.63 23.72 10.07
C SER A 903 -12.61 24.09 11.17
N ARG A 904 -13.03 24.24 12.43
CA ARG A 904 -12.12 24.35 13.58
C ARG A 904 -11.16 23.15 13.67
N TYR A 905 -11.66 21.96 13.34
CA TYR A 905 -10.92 20.70 13.40
C TYR A 905 -10.38 20.25 12.06
N LEU A 906 -10.51 21.09 11.03
CA LEU A 906 -9.97 20.85 9.69
C LEU A 906 -8.56 21.40 9.57
N GLU A 907 -7.57 20.53 9.69
CA GLU A 907 -6.16 20.90 9.78
C GLU A 907 -5.40 20.73 8.46
N ASP A 908 -4.21 21.34 8.40
CA ASP A 908 -3.26 21.14 7.30
C ASP A 908 -2.61 19.77 7.44
N GLY A 909 -2.89 18.87 6.49
CA GLY A 909 -2.36 17.51 6.43
C GLY A 909 -0.99 17.41 5.73
N SER A 910 -0.37 18.50 5.35
CA SER A 910 0.93 18.49 4.68
C SER A 910 2.02 17.94 5.59
N PHE A 911 2.90 17.12 5.02
CA PHE A 911 4.05 16.61 5.76
C PHE A 911 5.26 16.30 4.86
N PHE A 912 6.43 16.28 5.47
CA PHE A 912 7.66 15.70 4.94
C PHE A 912 8.19 14.68 5.94
N ARG A 913 8.45 13.44 5.48
CA ARG A 913 8.86 12.33 6.34
C ARG A 913 10.19 11.74 5.89
N LEU A 914 11.09 11.54 6.84
CA LEU A 914 12.24 10.68 6.72
C LEU A 914 11.77 9.23 6.94
N ARG A 915 11.43 8.55 5.82
CA ARG A 915 10.76 7.26 5.83
C ARG A 915 11.68 6.13 6.27
N ASN A 916 12.88 6.08 5.70
CA ASN A 916 13.83 5.01 5.99
C ASN A 916 15.26 5.53 5.88
N ILE A 917 16.12 5.05 6.79
CA ILE A 917 17.58 5.11 6.67
C ILE A 917 18.10 3.71 6.89
N THR A 918 18.90 3.22 5.94
CA THR A 918 19.65 1.96 6.07
C THR A 918 21.12 2.24 5.92
N VAL A 919 21.92 1.79 6.88
CA VAL A 919 23.40 1.88 6.86
C VAL A 919 23.95 0.48 7.00
N GLY A 920 24.88 0.10 6.13
CA GLY A 920 25.41 -1.25 6.18
C GLY A 920 26.82 -1.38 5.58
N TYR A 921 27.31 -2.61 5.61
CA TYR A 921 28.61 -2.96 5.10
C TYR A 921 28.54 -4.28 4.33
N ASP A 922 29.00 -4.24 3.08
CA ASP A 922 29.21 -5.40 2.22
C ASP A 922 30.64 -5.90 2.40
N PHE A 923 30.80 -7.10 2.92
CA PHE A 923 32.13 -7.69 3.15
C PHE A 923 32.81 -8.03 1.82
N PRO A 924 34.12 -7.68 1.65
CA PRO A 924 34.85 -8.00 0.43
C PRO A 924 34.88 -9.51 0.16
N THR A 925 34.64 -9.92 -1.08
CA THR A 925 34.58 -11.30 -1.52
C THR A 925 35.85 -12.10 -1.14
N LYS A 926 37.04 -11.48 -1.17
CA LYS A 926 38.30 -12.10 -0.75
C LYS A 926 38.28 -12.59 0.71
N LEU A 927 37.55 -11.90 1.59
CA LEU A 927 37.44 -12.29 3.00
C LEU A 927 36.44 -13.43 3.20
N ILE A 928 35.26 -13.31 2.60
CA ILE A 928 34.13 -14.22 2.82
C ILE A 928 34.26 -15.54 2.04
N SER A 929 35.02 -15.56 0.95
CA SER A 929 35.24 -16.80 0.16
C SER A 929 35.95 -17.89 0.93
N LYS A 930 36.76 -17.55 1.96
CA LYS A 930 37.34 -18.51 2.89
C LYS A 930 36.29 -19.33 3.66
N ALA A 931 35.10 -18.75 3.88
CA ALA A 931 33.94 -19.39 4.48
C ALA A 931 32.94 -19.94 3.43
N LYS A 932 33.36 -20.04 2.14
CA LYS A 932 32.52 -20.45 0.98
C LYS A 932 31.29 -19.55 0.77
N MET A 933 31.31 -18.35 1.30
CA MET A 933 30.25 -17.35 1.06
C MET A 933 30.54 -16.54 -0.21
N THR A 934 29.49 -16.25 -0.97
CA THR A 934 29.50 -15.40 -2.17
C THR A 934 29.06 -13.98 -1.86
N LYS A 935 28.22 -13.79 -0.82
CA LYS A 935 27.75 -12.51 -0.29
C LYS A 935 27.70 -12.58 1.24
N CYS A 936 28.14 -11.52 1.90
CA CYS A 936 27.89 -11.29 3.31
C CYS A 936 27.69 -9.78 3.53
N ARG A 937 26.50 -9.40 4.02
CA ARG A 937 26.10 -8.01 4.30
C ARG A 937 25.57 -7.94 5.72
N ILE A 938 26.00 -6.92 6.46
CA ILE A 938 25.38 -6.54 7.73
C ILE A 938 24.82 -5.12 7.59
N TYR A 939 23.66 -4.86 8.18
CA TYR A 939 23.07 -3.53 8.10
C TYR A 939 22.21 -3.21 9.31
N PHE A 940 22.01 -1.93 9.52
CA PHE A 940 21.05 -1.37 10.45
C PHE A 940 20.05 -0.52 9.67
N THR A 941 18.77 -0.70 9.92
CA THR A 941 17.71 0.08 9.30
C THR A 941 16.81 0.72 10.36
N ALA A 942 16.34 1.92 10.06
CA ALA A 942 15.41 2.65 10.90
C ALA A 942 14.30 3.27 10.05
N ASP A 943 13.04 3.03 10.41
CA ASP A 943 11.86 3.51 9.69
C ASP A 943 11.12 4.59 10.48
N ASN A 944 10.47 5.53 9.75
CA ASN A 944 9.65 6.61 10.32
C ASN A 944 10.39 7.47 11.36
N LEU A 945 11.66 7.80 11.09
CA LEU A 945 12.52 8.49 12.05
C LEU A 945 12.04 9.87 12.45
N ALA A 946 11.54 10.65 11.48
CA ALA A 946 11.05 12.01 11.72
C ALA A 946 9.96 12.37 10.72
N THR A 947 8.98 13.14 11.20
CA THR A 947 7.93 13.73 10.38
C THR A 947 7.80 15.21 10.72
N ALA A 948 7.98 16.08 9.73
CA ALA A 948 7.72 17.51 9.83
C ALA A 948 6.29 17.78 9.34
N THR A 949 5.40 18.22 10.21
CA THR A 949 4.00 18.50 9.92
C THR A 949 3.41 19.53 10.87
N LYS A 950 2.38 20.23 10.41
CA LYS A 950 1.53 21.12 11.22
C LYS A 950 0.31 20.39 11.80
N PHE A 951 0.08 19.14 11.40
CA PHE A 951 -1.04 18.33 11.93
C PHE A 951 -0.86 18.10 13.44
N SER A 952 -1.91 18.32 14.21
CA SER A 952 -1.88 18.21 15.69
C SER A 952 -2.10 16.78 16.20
N GLY A 953 -2.61 15.89 15.34
CA GLY A 953 -2.79 14.48 15.66
C GLY A 953 -1.49 13.67 15.63
N MET A 954 -1.61 12.35 15.71
CA MET A 954 -0.45 11.45 15.80
C MET A 954 0.28 11.33 14.47
N ASP A 955 -0.47 11.16 13.36
CA ASP A 955 0.13 10.95 12.04
C ASP A 955 -0.78 11.50 10.92
N PRO A 956 -0.27 12.39 10.05
CA PRO A 956 -1.05 12.98 8.95
C PRO A 956 -1.31 12.02 7.77
N GLU A 957 -0.71 10.84 7.75
CA GLU A 957 -0.85 9.85 6.69
C GLU A 957 -1.97 8.85 6.96
N ILE A 958 -2.45 8.75 8.20
CA ILE A 958 -3.51 7.84 8.59
C ILE A 958 -4.88 8.35 8.10
N ASN A 959 -5.68 7.41 7.57
CA ASN A 959 -7.08 7.63 7.23
C ASN A 959 -7.94 6.57 7.93
N MET A 960 -8.88 7.01 8.78
CA MET A 960 -9.77 6.14 9.53
C MET A 960 -10.61 5.21 8.64
N VAL A 961 -11.08 5.71 7.49
CA VAL A 961 -11.94 4.95 6.59
C VAL A 961 -11.08 4.15 5.61
N SER A 962 -10.46 3.10 6.11
CA SER A 962 -9.68 2.16 5.30
C SER A 962 -10.59 1.31 4.39
N GLY A 963 -10.12 1.03 3.17
CA GLY A 963 -10.84 0.17 2.21
C GLY A 963 -12.01 0.85 1.47
N SER A 964 -12.37 2.07 1.85
CA SER A 964 -13.41 2.87 1.18
C SER A 964 -12.80 3.96 0.29
N ASN A 965 -13.49 4.31 -0.79
CA ASN A 965 -13.16 5.50 -1.58
C ASN A 965 -13.83 6.76 -1.02
N THR A 966 -14.54 6.66 0.10
CA THR A 966 -15.28 7.76 0.71
C THR A 966 -14.53 8.30 1.92
N LEU A 967 -14.70 9.60 2.19
CA LEU A 967 -14.20 10.28 3.40
C LEU A 967 -12.69 10.15 3.62
N ALA A 968 -11.90 10.32 2.55
CA ALA A 968 -10.46 10.47 2.71
C ALA A 968 -10.13 11.64 3.66
N GLY A 969 -9.05 11.50 4.44
CA GLY A 969 -8.59 12.54 5.36
C GLY A 969 -9.38 12.65 6.66
N LEU A 970 -10.18 11.64 7.06
CA LEU A 970 -10.81 11.57 8.37
C LEU A 970 -9.89 10.85 9.35
N TYR A 971 -9.52 11.51 10.44
CA TYR A 971 -8.69 10.99 11.52
C TYR A 971 -9.51 10.89 12.80
N ASN A 972 -9.51 9.73 13.47
CA ASN A 972 -10.20 9.52 14.74
C ASN A 972 -9.55 8.39 15.56
N SER A 973 -8.81 8.72 16.62
CA SER A 973 -8.18 7.77 17.59
C SER A 973 -7.59 6.51 16.93
N ASN A 974 -6.87 6.69 15.82
CA ASN A 974 -6.33 5.57 15.05
C ASN A 974 -5.13 4.93 15.79
N TYR A 975 -4.90 3.66 15.53
CA TYR A 975 -3.71 2.95 16.02
C TYR A 975 -2.44 3.65 15.50
N PRO A 976 -1.52 4.13 16.42
CA PRO A 976 -0.35 4.90 16.00
C PRO A 976 0.58 4.10 15.08
N VAL A 977 1.14 4.74 14.07
CA VAL A 977 2.24 4.13 13.30
C VAL A 977 3.46 3.94 14.20
N GLY A 978 4.32 2.98 13.84
CA GLY A 978 5.54 2.72 14.61
C GLY A 978 6.78 3.30 13.97
N ARG A 979 7.73 3.74 14.82
CA ARG A 979 9.13 3.91 14.47
C ARG A 979 9.83 2.59 14.73
N THR A 980 10.56 2.06 13.74
CA THR A 980 11.28 0.79 13.89
C THR A 980 12.79 1.00 13.87
N PHE A 981 13.51 0.15 14.62
CA PHE A 981 14.96 0.05 14.59
C PHE A 981 15.33 -1.43 14.51
N GLN A 982 16.07 -1.82 13.48
CA GLN A 982 16.36 -3.22 13.21
C GLN A 982 17.82 -3.41 12.78
N GLY A 983 18.42 -4.50 13.22
CA GLY A 983 19.66 -5.03 12.69
C GLY A 983 19.38 -6.16 11.73
N GLY A 984 20.12 -6.24 10.63
CA GLY A 984 19.97 -7.27 9.61
C GLY A 984 21.29 -7.89 9.15
N VAL A 985 21.19 -9.14 8.70
CA VAL A 985 22.28 -9.88 8.07
C VAL A 985 21.77 -10.61 6.82
N GLU A 986 22.57 -10.56 5.76
CA GLU A 986 22.33 -11.34 4.53
C GLU A 986 23.60 -12.14 4.20
N ILE A 987 23.44 -13.44 3.97
CA ILE A 987 24.53 -14.35 3.63
C ILE A 987 24.09 -15.18 2.42
N SER A 988 24.97 -15.32 1.43
CA SER A 988 24.80 -16.26 0.32
C SER A 988 26.02 -17.19 0.20
N PHE A 989 25.72 -18.46 -0.05
CA PHE A 989 26.73 -19.52 -0.25
C PHE A 989 26.73 -19.99 -1.69
#